data_021e9620702c10658705d7d07768da6a
#
_entry.id   021e9620702c10658705d7d07768da6a
#
_cell.length_a   1.000
_cell.length_b   1.000
_cell.length_c   1.000
_cell.angle_alpha   90.00
_cell.angle_beta   90.00
_cell.angle_gamma   90.00
#
_symmetry.space_group_name_H-M   'P 1'
#
loop_
_entity.id
_entity.type
_entity.pdbx_description
1 polymer ?
#
loop_
_entity_poly.entity_id
_entity_poly.type
_entity_poly.pdbx_seq_one_letter_code
_entity_poly.pdbx_strand_id
1 'polypeptide(L)'
;MRFRARSQASVWRVLSAAATLMFIAAGIAQGQSMMTRHARLEVTSGQAKFVNRLPGTQVLRLDMVLPLRDQAGLDSFLKEVYDPTSPMYRHFLTVPEFTERFGPTQEDYDAVVTFAKSRGFNVVGGSRDGMDVQVEGSVTVIEAAFNVAMGVYQHPTEHRTFYAPDREPSAPLGFPLWHISGLDNFSIPHPALVHRQPGAKPAATTGSGPAASFLGSDMRAAYYGGSLTGSGQTLGLLEYYGTDLTDLTTYYKNTGQTNNVPITLLSTDGTSTSCVYPSCDDTEQTLDMTQALGMAPGLAGLIMFVGSTDTAILSSMTTHSPLAAQIGCSWGWSPADPSTDDPYYEKMAAQGQNFFVAAGDSSKWTSRTGAYPADDANIVSVGGTDLTTASAGGAWASETAWSDGGGGISPDNIPIPSWQQLSGVINSSNGGSMKYRNGPDVAANANFTFYVCADQTTCTANEYGGTSFAAPMWAGYLALVNQQAHANGNAVLGFINPLIYPLGVSSQSTYFHDITSGSNGFPAVKGYDLVTGWGSPNGSGLLNALAGTPAAPGFTISASPSSVSVAQGSNGSSTIATSVFGGFNSAIALSASGQPTGVTVTFSPASIAAPGSGTSAMSLAVASSTATGTYPVTVTGTGGGVTQTTTVSLTVTSVGTNPDFTISASPTSITVNRGHSGSVTITTTVSGGFSSSIALSASGAPSGVSITFSPSSIAAPGSGTSTMRITVSRRAGIGTSTITITGTGGGKTHTTTVSLTT
;
A
#
# COMPACT_ATOMS: atom_id res chain seq x y z
N MET A 1 -71.64 -7.23 -34.83
CA MET A 1 -72.55 -8.22 -34.32
C MET A 1 -71.87 -8.92 -33.15
N ARG A 2 -72.24 -8.61 -31.94
CA ARG A 2 -73.23 -9.28 -31.07
C ARG A 2 -72.90 -10.81 -30.98
N PHE A 3 -72.69 -11.49 -29.83
CA PHE A 3 -73.20 -11.38 -28.43
C PHE A 3 -72.23 -12.25 -27.55
N ARG A 4 -71.87 -11.88 -26.34
CA ARG A 4 -72.41 -12.31 -25.01
C ARG A 4 -72.53 -13.85 -24.83
N ALA A 5 -72.28 -14.44 -23.71
CA ALA A 5 -71.97 -14.10 -22.31
C ALA A 5 -72.03 -15.38 -21.46
N ARG A 6 -71.46 -15.32 -20.25
CA ARG A 6 -71.82 -16.02 -18.99
C ARG A 6 -71.64 -17.55 -18.93
N SER A 7 -71.39 -18.18 -17.89
CA SER A 7 -71.06 -17.93 -16.46
C SER A 7 -71.12 -19.29 -15.74
N GLN A 8 -70.49 -19.36 -14.65
CA GLN A 8 -70.86 -20.05 -13.40
C GLN A 8 -69.97 -21.19 -12.90
N ALA A 9 -69.61 -20.95 -11.71
CA ALA A 9 -68.95 -21.67 -10.67
C ALA A 9 -69.61 -22.99 -10.27
N SER A 10 -68.83 -23.91 -9.74
CA SER A 10 -69.25 -24.72 -8.59
C SER A 10 -68.05 -25.30 -7.84
N VAL A 11 -68.06 -25.05 -6.54
CA VAL A 11 -67.26 -25.53 -5.43
C VAL A 11 -67.45 -27.04 -5.25
N TRP A 12 -66.38 -27.78 -5.00
CA TRP A 12 -66.41 -28.91 -4.05
C TRP A 12 -65.06 -29.09 -3.34
N ARG A 13 -65.10 -29.01 -2.00
CA ARG A 13 -64.05 -29.38 -1.09
C ARG A 13 -63.99 -30.90 -0.91
N VAL A 14 -62.77 -31.44 -0.83
CA VAL A 14 -62.50 -32.60 0.04
C VAL A 14 -61.07 -32.50 0.55
N LEU A 15 -60.94 -32.57 1.88
CA LEU A 15 -59.72 -32.73 2.65
C LEU A 15 -59.10 -34.11 2.37
N SER A 16 -57.75 -34.19 2.31
CA SER A 16 -57.02 -35.31 2.90
C SER A 16 -55.52 -35.06 3.02
N ALA A 17 -55.08 -35.08 4.28
CA ALA A 17 -53.84 -35.64 4.81
C ALA A 17 -52.48 -35.11 4.34
N ALA A 18 -51.82 -34.50 5.28
CA ALA A 18 -50.41 -34.18 5.36
C ALA A 18 -49.48 -35.38 5.13
N ALA A 19 -48.48 -35.15 4.28
CA ALA A 19 -47.19 -35.84 4.34
C ALA A 19 -46.14 -34.78 4.04
N THR A 20 -45.57 -34.21 5.12
CA THR A 20 -44.46 -33.27 5.06
C THR A 20 -43.18 -34.09 4.77
N LEU A 21 -42.81 -34.22 3.53
CA LEU A 21 -41.44 -34.60 3.16
C LEU A 21 -40.62 -33.32 3.20
N MET A 22 -39.84 -33.13 4.28
CA MET A 22 -38.71 -32.25 4.30
C MET A 22 -37.63 -32.81 3.36
N PHE A 23 -37.60 -32.34 2.13
CA PHE A 23 -36.41 -32.37 1.32
C PHE A 23 -35.48 -31.29 1.91
N ILE A 24 -34.51 -31.71 2.69
CA ILE A 24 -33.28 -30.96 2.90
C ILE A 24 -32.56 -30.96 1.55
N ALA A 25 -32.87 -29.99 0.71
CA ALA A 25 -31.99 -29.62 -0.38
C ALA A 25 -30.73 -29.05 0.25
N ALA A 26 -29.74 -29.91 0.49
CA ALA A 26 -28.35 -29.45 0.56
C ALA A 26 -28.04 -28.87 -0.84
N GLY A 27 -28.34 -27.60 -1.03
CA GLY A 27 -27.88 -26.85 -2.15
C GLY A 27 -26.35 -26.88 -2.06
N ILE A 28 -25.73 -27.65 -2.96
CA ILE A 28 -24.32 -27.46 -3.26
C ILE A 28 -24.28 -26.00 -3.74
N ALA A 29 -23.78 -25.10 -2.90
CA ALA A 29 -23.51 -23.73 -3.31
C ALA A 29 -22.56 -23.84 -4.50
N GLN A 30 -23.07 -23.54 -5.71
CA GLN A 30 -22.20 -23.40 -6.87
C GLN A 30 -21.23 -22.26 -6.50
N GLY A 31 -19.92 -22.54 -6.59
CA GLY A 31 -18.91 -21.53 -6.31
C GLY A 31 -19.13 -20.31 -7.21
N GLN A 32 -18.95 -19.12 -6.64
CA GLN A 32 -18.98 -17.87 -7.39
C GLN A 32 -17.74 -17.81 -8.30
N SER A 33 -17.91 -17.34 -9.54
CA SER A 33 -16.79 -16.99 -10.42
C SER A 33 -16.15 -15.68 -9.94
N MET A 34 -14.91 -15.45 -10.33
CA MET A 34 -14.22 -14.18 -10.08
C MET A 34 -14.82 -13.06 -10.95
N MET A 35 -14.56 -11.80 -10.56
CA MET A 35 -15.01 -10.65 -11.36
C MET A 35 -14.11 -10.39 -12.57
N THR A 36 -12.81 -10.73 -12.46
CA THR A 36 -11.84 -10.68 -13.56
C THR A 36 -11.59 -12.06 -14.16
N ARG A 37 -10.89 -12.13 -15.28
CA ARG A 37 -10.58 -13.36 -15.98
C ARG A 37 -9.22 -13.92 -15.53
N HIS A 38 -9.13 -15.27 -15.45
CA HIS A 38 -7.92 -16.00 -15.05
C HIS A 38 -7.52 -17.08 -16.05
N ALA A 39 -8.51 -17.65 -16.76
CA ALA A 39 -8.21 -18.64 -17.79
C ALA A 39 -7.72 -17.95 -19.05
N ARG A 40 -6.42 -18.04 -19.29
CA ARG A 40 -5.78 -17.43 -20.47
C ARG A 40 -6.38 -17.95 -21.77
N LEU A 41 -6.62 -17.03 -22.71
CA LEU A 41 -7.22 -17.37 -24.01
C LEU A 41 -6.33 -18.36 -24.77
N GLU A 42 -5.01 -18.23 -24.67
CA GLU A 42 -4.02 -19.10 -25.28
C GLU A 42 -4.12 -20.53 -24.79
N VAL A 43 -4.51 -20.73 -23.52
CA VAL A 43 -4.76 -22.04 -22.93
C VAL A 43 -6.11 -22.59 -23.40
N THR A 44 -7.19 -21.79 -23.25
CA THR A 44 -8.56 -22.25 -23.54
C THR A 44 -8.83 -22.46 -25.04
N SER A 45 -8.14 -21.73 -25.92
CA SER A 45 -8.20 -21.92 -27.38
C SER A 45 -7.28 -23.04 -27.88
N GLY A 46 -6.37 -23.57 -27.03
CA GLY A 46 -5.37 -24.55 -27.42
C GLY A 46 -4.19 -23.98 -28.21
N GLN A 47 -4.02 -22.67 -28.22
CA GLN A 47 -2.87 -22.00 -28.85
C GLN A 47 -1.58 -22.28 -28.06
N ALA A 48 -1.66 -22.27 -26.73
CA ALA A 48 -0.57 -22.72 -25.86
C ALA A 48 -0.59 -24.24 -25.72
N LYS A 49 0.50 -24.91 -26.11
CA LYS A 49 0.58 -26.37 -26.04
C LYS A 49 0.79 -26.83 -24.61
N PHE A 50 -0.08 -27.72 -24.13
CA PHE A 50 0.10 -28.37 -22.85
C PHE A 50 1.38 -29.21 -22.84
N VAL A 51 2.19 -29.06 -21.80
CA VAL A 51 3.46 -29.79 -21.60
C VAL A 51 3.26 -30.89 -20.56
N ASN A 52 2.85 -30.52 -19.35
CA ASN A 52 2.60 -31.43 -18.23
C ASN A 52 1.70 -30.76 -17.16
N ARG A 53 1.30 -31.54 -16.18
CA ARG A 53 0.64 -30.99 -14.97
C ARG A 53 1.68 -30.27 -14.11
N LEU A 54 1.27 -29.15 -13.51
CA LEU A 54 2.07 -28.51 -12.47
C LEU A 54 2.16 -29.48 -11.26
N PRO A 55 3.34 -29.72 -10.67
CA PRO A 55 3.49 -30.66 -9.57
C PRO A 55 2.57 -30.31 -8.39
N GLY A 56 1.76 -31.26 -7.93
CA GLY A 56 0.76 -31.02 -6.86
C GLY A 56 1.37 -30.60 -5.53
N THR A 57 2.65 -30.89 -5.29
CA THR A 57 3.40 -30.50 -4.08
C THR A 57 4.07 -29.12 -4.19
N GLN A 58 4.11 -28.53 -5.39
CA GLN A 58 4.66 -27.19 -5.55
C GLN A 58 3.80 -26.20 -4.78
N VAL A 59 4.43 -25.33 -4.00
CA VAL A 59 3.76 -24.27 -3.26
C VAL A 59 3.74 -23.03 -4.13
N LEU A 60 2.56 -22.43 -4.29
CA LEU A 60 2.40 -21.12 -4.91
C LEU A 60 1.94 -20.14 -3.85
N ARG A 61 2.32 -18.89 -4.02
CA ARG A 61 1.79 -17.74 -3.29
C ARG A 61 0.72 -17.09 -4.14
N LEU A 62 -0.43 -16.84 -3.56
CA LEU A 62 -1.56 -16.21 -4.21
C LEU A 62 -1.98 -14.98 -3.43
N ASP A 63 -2.51 -14.00 -4.15
CA ASP A 63 -3.13 -12.82 -3.56
C ASP A 63 -4.62 -12.79 -3.97
N MET A 64 -5.52 -12.96 -2.98
CA MET A 64 -6.97 -12.97 -3.19
C MET A 64 -7.51 -11.56 -2.97
N VAL A 65 -7.86 -10.87 -4.04
CA VAL A 65 -8.34 -9.49 -4.02
C VAL A 65 -9.86 -9.45 -3.85
N LEU A 66 -10.32 -8.67 -2.88
CA LEU A 66 -11.74 -8.45 -2.63
C LEU A 66 -12.27 -7.26 -3.46
N PRO A 67 -13.54 -7.29 -3.90
CA PRO A 67 -14.13 -6.21 -4.67
C PRO A 67 -14.39 -4.96 -3.82
N LEU A 68 -14.40 -3.81 -4.47
CA LEU A 68 -15.02 -2.61 -3.94
C LEU A 68 -16.53 -2.83 -3.78
N ARG A 69 -17.12 -2.31 -2.69
CA ARG A 69 -18.56 -2.47 -2.45
C ARG A 69 -19.43 -1.37 -3.08
N ASP A 70 -18.83 -0.22 -3.42
CA ASP A 70 -19.55 0.93 -3.99
C ASP A 70 -18.69 1.66 -5.04
N GLN A 71 -18.56 1.04 -6.22
CA GLN A 71 -17.84 1.62 -7.35
C GLN A 71 -18.45 2.95 -7.80
N ALA A 72 -19.80 3.03 -7.89
CA ALA A 72 -20.47 4.25 -8.34
C ALA A 72 -20.29 5.43 -7.37
N GLY A 73 -20.23 5.14 -6.07
CA GLY A 73 -19.91 6.13 -5.04
C GLY A 73 -18.46 6.61 -5.15
N LEU A 74 -17.52 5.72 -5.45
CA LEU A 74 -16.12 6.06 -5.68
C LEU A 74 -15.95 6.93 -6.94
N ASP A 75 -16.58 6.56 -8.05
CA ASP A 75 -16.57 7.36 -9.29
C ASP A 75 -17.09 8.78 -9.05
N SER A 76 -18.15 8.92 -8.24
CA SER A 76 -18.71 10.22 -7.88
C SER A 76 -17.76 11.01 -7.00
N PHE A 77 -17.15 10.38 -6.00
CA PHE A 77 -16.16 10.99 -5.13
C PHE A 77 -14.94 11.49 -5.90
N LEU A 78 -14.39 10.66 -6.82
CA LEU A 78 -13.25 11.04 -7.65
C LEU A 78 -13.55 12.26 -8.53
N LYS A 79 -14.75 12.39 -9.07
CA LYS A 79 -15.16 13.62 -9.79
C LYS A 79 -15.16 14.85 -8.89
N GLU A 80 -15.68 14.73 -7.67
CA GLU A 80 -15.75 15.85 -6.74
C GLU A 80 -14.39 16.26 -6.18
N VAL A 81 -13.52 15.30 -5.83
CA VAL A 81 -12.23 15.59 -5.20
C VAL A 81 -11.22 16.23 -6.17
N TYR A 82 -11.43 16.07 -7.48
CA TYR A 82 -10.62 16.68 -8.54
C TYR A 82 -11.30 17.86 -9.25
N ASP A 83 -12.52 18.25 -8.87
CA ASP A 83 -13.19 19.44 -9.40
C ASP A 83 -12.85 20.68 -8.55
N PRO A 84 -12.10 21.67 -9.10
CA PRO A 84 -11.73 22.87 -8.37
C PRO A 84 -12.93 23.71 -7.87
N THR A 85 -14.13 23.47 -8.39
CA THR A 85 -15.38 24.17 -7.96
C THR A 85 -16.11 23.44 -6.86
N SER A 86 -15.74 22.18 -6.56
CA SER A 86 -16.35 21.39 -5.52
C SER A 86 -15.84 21.78 -4.12
N PRO A 87 -16.70 21.79 -3.11
CA PRO A 87 -16.26 21.92 -1.71
C PRO A 87 -15.40 20.75 -1.24
N MET A 88 -15.41 19.62 -1.97
CA MET A 88 -14.58 18.45 -1.70
C MET A 88 -13.21 18.50 -2.40
N TYR A 89 -12.91 19.58 -3.12
CA TYR A 89 -11.65 19.69 -3.88
C TYR A 89 -10.41 19.44 -3.00
N ARG A 90 -9.62 18.45 -3.36
CA ARG A 90 -8.42 17.97 -2.64
C ARG A 90 -8.67 17.53 -1.18
N HIS A 91 -9.92 17.19 -0.81
CA HIS A 91 -10.21 16.53 0.44
C HIS A 91 -10.08 15.02 0.29
N PHE A 92 -8.84 14.56 0.22
CA PHE A 92 -8.51 13.14 0.04
C PHE A 92 -8.84 12.32 1.27
N LEU A 93 -9.12 11.04 1.06
CA LEU A 93 -9.43 10.09 2.12
C LEU A 93 -8.16 9.52 2.75
N THR A 94 -8.20 9.32 4.04
CA THR A 94 -7.25 8.45 4.72
C THR A 94 -7.53 6.99 4.37
N VAL A 95 -6.57 6.09 4.62
CA VAL A 95 -6.72 4.65 4.40
C VAL A 95 -7.97 4.09 5.09
N PRO A 96 -8.22 4.35 6.40
CA PRO A 96 -9.44 3.88 7.05
C PRO A 96 -10.73 4.47 6.46
N GLU A 97 -10.74 5.74 6.08
CA GLU A 97 -11.92 6.39 5.48
C GLU A 97 -12.25 5.77 4.12
N PHE A 98 -11.25 5.47 3.29
CA PHE A 98 -11.47 4.76 2.04
C PHE A 98 -12.08 3.37 2.30
N THR A 99 -11.49 2.60 3.21
CA THR A 99 -11.96 1.26 3.55
C THR A 99 -13.39 1.26 4.05
N GLU A 100 -13.73 2.20 4.95
CA GLU A 100 -15.09 2.31 5.50
C GLU A 100 -16.11 2.81 4.47
N ARG A 101 -15.71 3.56 3.46
CA ARG A 101 -16.63 4.05 2.42
C ARG A 101 -16.78 3.07 1.26
N PHE A 102 -15.70 2.56 0.74
CA PHE A 102 -15.63 1.85 -0.55
C PHE A 102 -15.03 0.46 -0.46
N GLY A 103 -14.18 0.19 0.52
CA GLY A 103 -13.50 -1.09 0.68
C GLY A 103 -14.43 -2.23 1.13
N PRO A 104 -13.93 -3.47 1.20
CA PRO A 104 -14.71 -4.62 1.63
C PRO A 104 -15.22 -4.47 3.07
N THR A 105 -16.36 -5.11 3.39
CA THR A 105 -16.83 -5.17 4.77
C THR A 105 -15.89 -6.08 5.61
N GLN A 106 -15.93 -5.92 6.93
CA GLN A 106 -15.19 -6.82 7.82
C GLN A 106 -15.71 -8.26 7.69
N GLU A 107 -17.01 -8.42 7.49
CA GLU A 107 -17.65 -9.73 7.32
C GLU A 107 -17.15 -10.45 6.05
N ASP A 108 -17.07 -9.74 4.92
CA ASP A 108 -16.57 -10.29 3.67
C ASP A 108 -15.07 -10.65 3.77
N TYR A 109 -14.26 -9.77 4.39
CA TYR A 109 -12.85 -10.03 4.63
C TYR A 109 -12.65 -11.30 5.50
N ASP A 110 -13.38 -11.39 6.61
CA ASP A 110 -13.32 -12.55 7.51
C ASP A 110 -13.80 -13.84 6.83
N ALA A 111 -14.76 -13.74 5.91
CA ALA A 111 -15.24 -14.86 5.11
C ALA A 111 -14.13 -15.40 4.18
N VAL A 112 -13.36 -14.52 3.52
CA VAL A 112 -12.21 -14.93 2.68
C VAL A 112 -11.10 -15.57 3.51
N VAL A 113 -10.75 -14.98 4.66
CA VAL A 113 -9.76 -15.56 5.59
C VAL A 113 -10.21 -16.94 6.08
N THR A 114 -11.49 -17.08 6.42
CA THR A 114 -12.08 -18.37 6.88
C THR A 114 -12.08 -19.39 5.74
N PHE A 115 -12.47 -18.98 4.53
CA PHE A 115 -12.39 -19.83 3.34
C PHE A 115 -10.96 -20.32 3.13
N ALA A 116 -9.98 -19.42 3.09
CA ALA A 116 -8.58 -19.79 2.87
C ALA A 116 -8.10 -20.83 3.89
N LYS A 117 -8.29 -20.58 5.18
CA LYS A 117 -7.89 -21.50 6.26
C LYS A 117 -8.62 -22.86 6.17
N SER A 118 -9.93 -22.86 5.87
CA SER A 118 -10.73 -24.09 5.77
C SER A 118 -10.33 -24.97 4.58
N ARG A 119 -9.75 -24.37 3.54
CA ARG A 119 -9.23 -25.06 2.35
C ARG A 119 -7.79 -25.55 2.49
N GLY A 120 -7.11 -25.19 3.58
CA GLY A 120 -5.75 -25.64 3.86
C GLY A 120 -4.67 -24.68 3.36
N PHE A 121 -5.01 -23.45 3.05
CA PHE A 121 -4.03 -22.39 2.81
C PHE A 121 -3.42 -21.87 4.12
N ASN A 122 -2.17 -21.47 4.04
CA ASN A 122 -1.51 -20.67 5.06
C ASN A 122 -1.71 -19.18 4.72
N VAL A 123 -2.40 -18.42 5.57
CA VAL A 123 -2.56 -16.97 5.40
C VAL A 123 -1.28 -16.30 5.87
N VAL A 124 -0.58 -15.60 4.97
CA VAL A 124 0.76 -15.04 5.19
C VAL A 124 0.79 -13.51 5.18
N GLY A 125 -0.27 -12.85 4.72
CA GLY A 125 -0.33 -11.40 4.63
C GLY A 125 -1.69 -10.90 4.16
N GLY A 126 -1.69 -9.65 3.68
CA GLY A 126 -2.87 -8.92 3.26
C GLY A 126 -3.62 -8.26 4.43
N SER A 127 -4.53 -7.37 4.09
CA SER A 127 -5.37 -6.66 5.07
C SER A 127 -6.69 -6.22 4.45
N ARG A 128 -7.69 -5.97 5.29
CA ARG A 128 -8.95 -5.37 4.85
C ARG A 128 -8.72 -4.02 4.16
N ASP A 129 -7.80 -3.23 4.70
CA ASP A 129 -7.41 -1.94 4.12
C ASP A 129 -6.73 -2.12 2.76
N GLY A 130 -5.95 -3.17 2.59
CA GLY A 130 -5.34 -3.58 1.32
C GLY A 130 -6.32 -4.18 0.33
N MET A 131 -7.53 -4.54 0.77
CA MET A 131 -8.53 -5.27 -0.01
C MET A 131 -8.04 -6.66 -0.45
N ASP A 132 -7.06 -7.24 0.25
CA ASP A 132 -6.38 -8.47 -0.15
C ASP A 132 -6.17 -9.46 1.00
N VAL A 133 -6.07 -10.74 0.66
CA VAL A 133 -5.65 -11.81 1.56
C VAL A 133 -4.56 -12.62 0.86
N GLN A 134 -3.33 -12.50 1.35
CA GLN A 134 -2.18 -13.22 0.81
C GLN A 134 -2.08 -14.60 1.44
N VAL A 135 -1.95 -15.61 0.59
CA VAL A 135 -1.93 -17.01 1.03
C VAL A 135 -0.84 -17.83 0.34
N GLU A 136 -0.39 -18.87 1.03
CA GLU A 136 0.44 -19.92 0.45
C GLU A 136 -0.31 -21.25 0.47
N GLY A 137 -0.21 -22.00 -0.65
CA GLY A 137 -0.81 -23.32 -0.74
C GLY A 137 -0.14 -24.21 -1.77
N SER A 138 -0.16 -25.51 -1.58
CA SER A 138 0.28 -26.43 -2.61
C SER A 138 -0.70 -26.41 -3.80
N VAL A 139 -0.21 -26.73 -4.98
CA VAL A 139 -1.05 -26.84 -6.20
C VAL A 139 -2.27 -27.73 -5.96
N THR A 140 -2.11 -28.83 -5.22
CA THR A 140 -3.24 -29.70 -4.85
C THR A 140 -4.32 -28.96 -4.03
N VAL A 141 -3.91 -28.10 -3.10
CA VAL A 141 -4.84 -27.25 -2.31
C VAL A 141 -5.53 -26.23 -3.22
N ILE A 142 -4.78 -25.56 -4.10
CA ILE A 142 -5.28 -24.55 -5.04
C ILE A 142 -6.34 -25.16 -5.97
N GLU A 143 -6.05 -26.31 -6.59
CA GLU A 143 -6.95 -27.01 -7.49
C GLU A 143 -8.26 -27.39 -6.80
N ALA A 144 -8.18 -27.91 -5.58
CA ALA A 144 -9.35 -28.30 -4.79
C ALA A 144 -10.15 -27.08 -4.30
N ALA A 145 -9.48 -25.97 -3.96
CA ALA A 145 -10.13 -24.77 -3.44
C ALA A 145 -10.90 -24.01 -4.54
N PHE A 146 -10.31 -23.91 -5.73
CA PHE A 146 -10.82 -23.07 -6.83
C PHE A 146 -11.43 -23.86 -7.99
N ASN A 147 -11.51 -25.19 -7.89
CA ASN A 147 -12.08 -26.08 -8.90
C ASN A 147 -11.40 -25.94 -10.29
N VAL A 148 -10.11 -25.84 -10.30
CA VAL A 148 -9.26 -25.72 -11.49
C VAL A 148 -8.28 -26.87 -11.60
N ALA A 149 -7.62 -27.01 -12.76
CA ALA A 149 -6.49 -27.91 -12.93
C ALA A 149 -5.28 -27.11 -13.42
N MET A 150 -4.20 -27.09 -12.63
CA MET A 150 -3.01 -26.33 -12.94
C MET A 150 -2.12 -27.07 -13.93
N GLY A 151 -1.91 -26.48 -15.10
CA GLY A 151 -1.07 -27.00 -16.16
C GLY A 151 0.19 -26.17 -16.39
N VAL A 152 1.19 -26.80 -16.98
CA VAL A 152 2.36 -26.13 -17.56
C VAL A 152 2.19 -26.16 -19.08
N TYR A 153 2.37 -25.02 -19.70
CA TYR A 153 2.15 -24.81 -21.12
C TYR A 153 3.37 -24.16 -21.78
N GLN A 154 3.61 -24.45 -23.07
CA GLN A 154 4.59 -23.74 -23.87
C GLN A 154 4.07 -22.34 -24.20
N HIS A 155 4.84 -21.31 -23.90
CA HIS A 155 4.45 -19.95 -24.25
C HIS A 155 4.41 -19.78 -25.78
N PRO A 156 3.37 -19.17 -26.37
CA PRO A 156 3.19 -19.15 -27.83
C PRO A 156 4.19 -18.28 -28.57
N THR A 157 4.75 -17.27 -27.92
CA THR A 157 5.68 -16.30 -28.52
C THR A 157 7.06 -16.25 -27.87
N GLU A 158 7.19 -16.72 -26.63
CA GLU A 158 8.46 -16.72 -25.88
C GLU A 158 9.07 -18.12 -25.75
N HIS A 159 10.38 -18.20 -25.61
CA HIS A 159 11.10 -19.47 -25.46
C HIS A 159 11.09 -19.99 -24.01
N ARG A 160 9.92 -20.00 -23.38
CA ARG A 160 9.74 -20.52 -22.02
C ARG A 160 8.42 -21.26 -21.87
N THR A 161 8.27 -21.93 -20.77
CA THR A 161 6.97 -22.44 -20.31
C THR A 161 6.36 -21.48 -19.27
N PHE A 162 5.05 -21.58 -19.12
CA PHE A 162 4.31 -20.91 -18.06
C PHE A 162 3.32 -21.88 -17.43
N TYR A 163 2.89 -21.60 -16.20
CA TYR A 163 1.77 -22.32 -15.61
C TYR A 163 0.50 -21.46 -15.62
N ALA A 164 -0.65 -22.13 -15.72
CA ALA A 164 -1.96 -21.48 -15.67
C ALA A 164 -3.06 -22.49 -15.32
N PRO A 165 -4.23 -22.03 -14.85
CA PRO A 165 -5.41 -22.86 -14.69
C PRO A 165 -6.01 -23.21 -16.05
N ASP A 166 -6.64 -24.39 -16.15
CA ASP A 166 -7.28 -24.88 -17.36
C ASP A 166 -8.66 -24.24 -17.64
N ARG A 167 -9.23 -23.58 -16.64
CA ARG A 167 -10.55 -22.93 -16.64
C ARG A 167 -10.64 -21.80 -15.65
N GLU A 168 -11.71 -21.01 -15.71
CA GLU A 168 -11.98 -19.96 -14.73
C GLU A 168 -12.12 -20.57 -13.33
N PRO A 169 -11.44 -19.99 -12.32
CA PRO A 169 -11.58 -20.40 -10.92
C PRO A 169 -12.96 -20.07 -10.37
N SER A 170 -13.39 -20.82 -9.37
CA SER A 170 -14.61 -20.53 -8.62
C SER A 170 -14.40 -20.82 -7.14
N ALA A 171 -14.97 -19.99 -6.25
CA ALA A 171 -14.91 -20.15 -4.82
C ALA A 171 -16.31 -20.18 -4.20
N PRO A 172 -16.57 -21.04 -3.19
CA PRO A 172 -17.86 -21.12 -2.50
C PRO A 172 -17.98 -20.02 -1.44
N LEU A 173 -17.87 -18.76 -1.88
CA LEU A 173 -18.10 -17.55 -1.09
C LEU A 173 -19.50 -17.01 -1.38
N GLY A 174 -20.04 -16.19 -0.49
CA GLY A 174 -21.33 -15.52 -0.68
C GLY A 174 -21.31 -14.41 -1.74
N PHE A 175 -20.11 -14.05 -2.21
CA PHE A 175 -19.85 -13.01 -3.21
C PHE A 175 -18.67 -13.42 -4.10
N PRO A 176 -18.53 -12.86 -5.32
CA PRO A 176 -17.37 -13.09 -6.18
C PRO A 176 -16.15 -12.32 -5.62
N LEU A 177 -14.97 -12.94 -5.65
CA LEU A 177 -13.71 -12.21 -5.48
C LEU A 177 -13.46 -11.33 -6.72
N TRP A 178 -12.70 -10.25 -6.52
CA TRP A 178 -12.28 -9.41 -7.64
C TRP A 178 -11.30 -10.17 -8.53
N HIS A 179 -10.17 -10.58 -7.96
CA HIS A 179 -9.09 -11.26 -8.66
C HIS A 179 -8.35 -12.23 -7.74
N ILE A 180 -7.56 -13.14 -8.31
CA ILE A 180 -6.59 -13.98 -7.60
C ILE A 180 -5.27 -13.92 -8.37
N SER A 181 -4.34 -13.06 -7.95
CA SER A 181 -3.01 -13.00 -8.54
C SER A 181 -2.17 -14.21 -8.17
N GLY A 182 -1.24 -14.59 -9.06
CA GLY A 182 -0.35 -15.73 -8.86
C GLY A 182 -0.89 -17.08 -9.36
N LEU A 183 -2.12 -17.15 -9.91
CA LEU A 183 -2.65 -18.36 -10.54
C LEU A 183 -2.00 -18.68 -11.89
N ASP A 184 -1.34 -17.72 -12.52
CA ASP A 184 -0.51 -17.94 -13.71
C ASP A 184 0.76 -17.06 -13.67
N ASN A 185 1.73 -17.39 -14.51
CA ASN A 185 2.90 -16.60 -14.79
C ASN A 185 3.10 -16.40 -16.30
N PHE A 186 1.99 -16.17 -17.00
CA PHE A 186 1.99 -15.95 -18.44
C PHE A 186 2.64 -14.60 -18.78
N SER A 187 2.20 -13.52 -18.17
CA SER A 187 2.85 -12.21 -18.25
C SER A 187 3.98 -12.13 -17.23
N ILE A 188 5.14 -11.68 -17.67
CA ILE A 188 6.27 -11.37 -16.80
C ILE A 188 6.50 -9.87 -16.89
N PRO A 189 6.54 -9.14 -15.77
CA PRO A 189 6.90 -7.74 -15.79
C PRO A 189 8.33 -7.53 -16.29
N HIS A 190 8.51 -6.51 -17.13
CA HIS A 190 9.79 -6.10 -17.66
C HIS A 190 10.03 -4.62 -17.41
N PRO A 191 11.26 -4.20 -17.06
CA PRO A 191 11.57 -2.81 -16.92
C PRO A 191 11.54 -2.10 -18.28
N ALA A 192 11.16 -0.84 -18.30
CA ALA A 192 11.23 0.03 -19.47
C ALA A 192 12.66 0.58 -19.62
N LEU A 193 13.60 -0.34 -19.86
CA LEU A 193 15.03 -0.11 -19.91
C LEU A 193 15.67 -0.81 -21.12
N VAL A 194 16.52 -0.08 -21.82
CA VAL A 194 17.28 -0.60 -22.95
C VAL A 194 18.77 -0.40 -22.73
N HIS A 195 19.54 -1.47 -22.89
CA HIS A 195 20.99 -1.42 -22.91
C HIS A 195 21.50 -1.36 -24.35
N ARG A 196 22.37 -0.41 -24.63
CA ARG A 196 22.93 -0.22 -25.98
C ARG A 196 23.83 -1.40 -26.38
N GLN A 197 23.75 -1.80 -27.64
CA GLN A 197 24.62 -2.85 -28.16
C GLN A 197 26.13 -2.48 -28.03
N PRO A 198 26.98 -3.40 -27.64
CA PRO A 198 28.43 -3.15 -27.53
C PRO A 198 29.02 -2.55 -28.81
N GLY A 199 29.76 -1.47 -28.67
CA GLY A 199 30.43 -0.78 -29.80
C GLY A 199 29.57 0.28 -30.49
N ALA A 200 28.34 0.53 -30.07
CA ALA A 200 27.54 1.70 -30.49
C ALA A 200 28.25 3.00 -30.05
N LYS A 201 28.21 4.03 -30.90
CA LYS A 201 28.73 5.35 -30.48
C LYS A 201 27.87 5.92 -29.37
N PRO A 202 28.48 6.42 -28.27
CA PRO A 202 27.73 7.12 -27.24
C PRO A 202 26.94 8.30 -27.82
N ALA A 203 25.79 8.60 -27.24
CA ALA A 203 25.06 9.84 -27.56
C ALA A 203 25.94 11.05 -27.19
N ALA A 204 25.86 12.12 -27.97
CA ALA A 204 26.45 13.39 -27.56
C ALA A 204 25.65 13.93 -26.38
N THR A 205 26.30 14.24 -25.27
CA THR A 205 25.62 14.65 -24.05
C THR A 205 26.34 15.83 -23.41
N THR A 206 25.61 16.57 -22.59
CA THR A 206 26.07 17.75 -21.86
C THR A 206 25.98 17.57 -20.35
N GLY A 207 25.93 16.32 -19.88
CA GLY A 207 25.80 16.01 -18.45
C GLY A 207 27.05 16.31 -17.62
N SER A 208 26.90 16.32 -16.31
CA SER A 208 27.96 16.61 -15.34
C SER A 208 28.70 15.33 -14.86
N GLY A 209 28.19 14.17 -15.22
CA GLY A 209 28.75 12.87 -14.82
C GLY A 209 29.95 12.42 -15.64
N PRO A 210 30.51 11.23 -15.36
CA PRO A 210 31.58 10.61 -16.12
C PRO A 210 31.25 10.54 -17.61
N ALA A 211 32.23 10.78 -18.48
CA ALA A 211 32.07 10.85 -19.95
C ALA A 211 30.93 11.79 -20.41
N ALA A 212 30.72 12.89 -19.69
CA ALA A 212 29.64 13.87 -19.88
C ALA A 212 28.23 13.26 -19.81
N SER A 213 28.04 12.11 -19.15
CA SER A 213 26.74 11.50 -18.91
C SER A 213 25.89 12.35 -17.97
N PHE A 214 24.56 12.21 -18.05
CA PHE A 214 23.64 12.85 -17.13
C PHE A 214 23.54 12.10 -15.80
N LEU A 215 23.45 12.88 -14.74
CA LEU A 215 23.10 12.45 -13.38
C LEU A 215 21.66 12.84 -13.07
N GLY A 216 21.02 12.20 -12.08
CA GLY A 216 19.70 12.64 -11.62
C GLY A 216 19.67 14.10 -11.18
N SER A 217 20.78 14.65 -10.67
CA SER A 217 20.92 16.06 -10.31
C SER A 217 20.94 17.00 -11.53
N ASP A 218 21.39 16.55 -12.71
CA ASP A 218 21.32 17.32 -13.95
C ASP A 218 19.87 17.48 -14.40
N MET A 219 19.04 16.45 -14.23
CA MET A 219 17.60 16.51 -14.52
C MET A 219 16.93 17.57 -13.65
N ARG A 220 17.29 17.63 -12.36
CA ARG A 220 16.77 18.67 -11.45
C ARG A 220 17.21 20.07 -11.88
N ALA A 221 18.44 20.23 -12.32
CA ALA A 221 18.96 21.51 -12.82
C ALA A 221 18.26 21.95 -14.11
N ALA A 222 18.01 21.02 -15.04
CA ALA A 222 17.36 21.28 -16.30
C ALA A 222 15.86 21.59 -16.16
N TYR A 223 15.12 20.76 -15.43
CA TYR A 223 13.66 20.81 -15.40
C TYR A 223 13.06 21.64 -14.26
N TYR A 224 13.84 21.90 -13.21
CA TYR A 224 13.39 22.71 -12.08
C TYR A 224 14.26 23.96 -11.86
N GLY A 225 15.56 23.80 -11.68
CA GLY A 225 16.53 24.89 -11.50
C GLY A 225 16.41 25.69 -10.19
N GLY A 226 15.53 25.28 -9.27
CA GLY A 226 15.27 26.00 -8.02
C GLY A 226 15.85 25.32 -6.77
N SER A 227 15.43 25.79 -5.57
CA SER A 227 16.00 25.41 -4.28
C SER A 227 15.22 24.36 -3.49
N LEU A 228 13.99 23.99 -3.88
CA LEU A 228 13.21 22.94 -3.21
C LEU A 228 13.89 21.59 -3.36
N THR A 229 13.75 20.75 -2.37
CA THR A 229 14.43 19.44 -2.30
C THR A 229 13.50 18.26 -2.05
N GLY A 230 12.17 18.47 -2.02
CA GLY A 230 11.20 17.44 -1.64
C GLY A 230 11.10 17.24 -0.11
N SER A 231 11.58 18.19 0.67
CA SER A 231 11.58 18.10 2.14
C SER A 231 10.17 17.83 2.70
N GLY A 232 10.09 16.89 3.64
CA GLY A 232 8.84 16.48 4.26
C GLY A 232 7.99 15.52 3.41
N GLN A 233 8.44 15.14 2.20
CA GLN A 233 7.73 14.20 1.32
C GLN A 233 8.36 12.81 1.38
N THR A 234 7.53 11.77 1.29
CA THR A 234 7.94 10.38 1.08
C THR A 234 7.57 9.96 -0.35
N LEU A 235 8.50 9.28 -1.03
CA LEU A 235 8.34 8.77 -2.38
C LEU A 235 8.39 7.25 -2.37
N GLY A 236 7.56 6.58 -3.17
CA GLY A 236 7.56 5.14 -3.36
C GLY A 236 8.04 4.74 -4.75
N LEU A 237 8.69 3.58 -4.86
CA LEU A 237 9.04 2.94 -6.15
C LEU A 237 8.47 1.53 -6.15
N LEU A 238 7.85 1.14 -7.28
CA LEU A 238 7.33 -0.20 -7.50
C LEU A 238 8.41 -1.08 -8.10
N GLU A 239 8.72 -2.22 -7.44
CA GLU A 239 9.81 -3.09 -7.85
C GLU A 239 9.41 -4.58 -7.80
N TYR A 240 9.84 -5.33 -8.80
CA TYR A 240 9.64 -6.79 -8.82
C TYR A 240 10.85 -7.58 -8.30
N TYR A 241 11.98 -6.91 -8.13
CA TYR A 241 13.21 -7.51 -7.57
C TYR A 241 13.80 -6.63 -6.48
N GLY A 242 14.64 -7.23 -5.63
CA GLY A 242 15.42 -6.50 -4.63
C GLY A 242 16.55 -5.67 -5.23
N THR A 243 17.35 -5.05 -4.38
CA THR A 243 18.52 -4.24 -4.78
C THR A 243 19.69 -4.43 -3.82
N ASP A 244 20.90 -4.05 -4.25
CA ASP A 244 22.06 -3.87 -3.41
C ASP A 244 22.39 -2.37 -3.27
N LEU A 245 22.14 -1.79 -2.11
CA LEU A 245 22.40 -0.37 -1.84
C LEU A 245 23.89 0.02 -1.95
N THR A 246 24.80 -0.94 -2.12
CA THR A 246 26.23 -0.63 -2.38
C THR A 246 26.42 -0.01 -3.75
N ASP A 247 25.57 -0.34 -4.74
CA ASP A 247 25.60 0.26 -6.07
C ASP A 247 25.20 1.73 -6.04
N LEU A 248 24.14 2.05 -5.29
CA LEU A 248 23.75 3.44 -5.03
C LEU A 248 24.88 4.21 -4.31
N THR A 249 25.51 3.60 -3.31
CA THR A 249 26.67 4.18 -2.60
C THR A 249 27.83 4.44 -3.56
N THR A 250 28.09 3.51 -4.47
CA THR A 250 29.12 3.62 -5.50
C THR A 250 28.83 4.75 -6.48
N TYR A 251 27.56 4.88 -6.93
CA TYR A 251 27.12 5.98 -7.77
C TYR A 251 27.43 7.34 -7.13
N TYR A 252 26.99 7.58 -5.89
CA TYR A 252 27.21 8.85 -5.18
C TYR A 252 28.70 9.13 -4.94
N LYS A 253 29.47 8.11 -4.60
CA LYS A 253 30.92 8.23 -4.42
C LYS A 253 31.62 8.63 -5.73
N ASN A 254 31.28 7.98 -6.84
CA ASN A 254 31.93 8.23 -8.13
C ASN A 254 31.55 9.60 -8.72
N THR A 255 30.40 10.12 -8.38
CA THR A 255 29.92 11.43 -8.84
C THR A 255 30.28 12.58 -7.88
N GLY A 256 30.90 12.27 -6.73
CA GLY A 256 31.26 13.27 -5.73
C GLY A 256 30.04 13.90 -5.04
N GLN A 257 28.89 13.21 -5.06
CA GLN A 257 27.65 13.61 -4.41
C GLN A 257 27.40 12.79 -3.14
N THR A 258 26.38 13.16 -2.38
CA THR A 258 25.97 12.44 -1.17
C THR A 258 24.45 12.23 -1.16
N ASN A 259 24.00 11.07 -0.72
CA ASN A 259 22.61 10.84 -0.37
C ASN A 259 22.46 10.81 1.15
N ASN A 260 21.50 11.56 1.67
CA ASN A 260 21.10 11.57 3.08
C ASN A 260 19.65 11.13 3.29
N VAL A 261 18.96 10.76 2.22
CA VAL A 261 17.56 10.30 2.30
C VAL A 261 17.54 8.87 2.84
N PRO A 262 16.78 8.58 3.89
CA PRO A 262 16.58 7.20 4.35
C PRO A 262 15.89 6.38 3.27
N ILE A 263 16.42 5.17 3.00
CA ILE A 263 15.84 4.22 2.04
C ILE A 263 15.31 3.02 2.80
N THR A 264 14.05 2.69 2.55
CA THR A 264 13.40 1.50 3.10
C THR A 264 13.19 0.47 2.00
N LEU A 265 13.76 -0.71 2.15
CA LEU A 265 13.49 -1.86 1.29
C LEU A 265 12.36 -2.66 1.92
N LEU A 266 11.17 -2.62 1.35
CA LEU A 266 9.94 -3.21 1.90
C LEU A 266 9.49 -4.39 1.04
N SER A 267 9.54 -5.60 1.61
CA SER A 267 8.90 -6.76 0.99
C SER A 267 7.39 -6.70 1.19
N THR A 268 6.62 -6.79 0.11
CA THR A 268 5.16 -6.68 0.15
C THR A 268 4.46 -8.04 0.29
N ASP A 269 5.15 -9.11 -0.10
CA ASP A 269 4.60 -10.47 -0.11
C ASP A 269 5.62 -11.54 0.32
N GLY A 270 6.78 -11.15 0.85
CA GLY A 270 7.88 -12.03 1.23
C GLY A 270 8.92 -12.22 0.13
N THR A 271 8.80 -11.54 -1.01
CA THR A 271 9.85 -11.45 -2.03
C THR A 271 11.12 -10.85 -1.40
N SER A 272 12.29 -11.38 -1.77
CA SER A 272 13.58 -10.89 -1.26
C SER A 272 13.81 -9.44 -1.67
N THR A 273 14.17 -8.62 -0.71
CA THR A 273 14.58 -7.23 -0.97
C THR A 273 16.07 -7.10 -1.31
N SER A 274 16.82 -8.19 -1.27
CA SER A 274 18.24 -8.22 -1.64
C SER A 274 18.41 -8.79 -3.04
N CYS A 275 19.29 -8.19 -3.82
CA CYS A 275 19.73 -8.65 -5.13
C CYS A 275 21.24 -8.89 -5.13
N VAL A 276 21.67 -10.03 -5.63
CA VAL A 276 23.09 -10.41 -5.72
C VAL A 276 23.39 -10.91 -7.13
N TYR A 277 24.15 -10.14 -7.87
CA TYR A 277 24.59 -10.51 -9.20
C TYR A 277 25.52 -11.77 -9.17
N PRO A 278 25.46 -12.71 -10.13
CA PRO A 278 24.64 -12.69 -11.36
C PRO A 278 23.27 -13.38 -11.23
N SER A 279 22.81 -13.74 -10.05
CA SER A 279 21.52 -14.41 -9.87
C SER A 279 20.32 -13.44 -9.87
N CYS A 280 20.58 -12.16 -9.79
CA CYS A 280 19.61 -11.08 -9.84
C CYS A 280 20.28 -9.87 -10.51
N ASP A 281 19.51 -9.06 -11.25
CA ASP A 281 19.92 -7.81 -11.90
C ASP A 281 19.14 -6.69 -11.22
N ASP A 282 19.84 -5.70 -10.66
CA ASP A 282 19.23 -4.56 -9.96
C ASP A 282 19.45 -3.21 -10.67
N THR A 283 19.73 -3.27 -11.95
CA THR A 283 19.94 -2.06 -12.79
C THR A 283 18.74 -1.12 -12.70
N GLU A 284 17.53 -1.66 -12.82
CA GLU A 284 16.30 -0.86 -12.77
C GLU A 284 16.15 -0.18 -11.40
N GLN A 285 16.26 -0.94 -10.32
CA GLN A 285 16.08 -0.44 -8.95
C GLN A 285 17.05 0.69 -8.63
N THR A 286 18.30 0.54 -9.06
CA THR A 286 19.35 1.53 -8.78
C THR A 286 19.13 2.82 -9.59
N LEU A 287 18.76 2.71 -10.87
CA LEU A 287 18.50 3.91 -11.67
C LEU A 287 17.24 4.64 -11.20
N ASP A 288 16.17 3.95 -10.82
CA ASP A 288 14.96 4.55 -10.27
C ASP A 288 15.27 5.38 -9.02
N MET A 289 16.05 4.82 -8.08
CA MET A 289 16.53 5.55 -6.91
C MET A 289 17.35 6.78 -7.32
N THR A 290 18.30 6.67 -8.25
CA THR A 290 19.18 7.80 -8.61
C THR A 290 18.42 8.94 -9.29
N GLN A 291 17.38 8.65 -10.07
CA GLN A 291 16.54 9.66 -10.72
C GLN A 291 15.59 10.34 -9.72
N ALA A 292 14.90 9.57 -8.89
CA ALA A 292 14.02 10.11 -7.84
C ALA A 292 14.79 11.00 -6.85
N LEU A 293 15.91 10.47 -6.30
CA LEU A 293 16.75 11.19 -5.34
C LEU A 293 17.51 12.36 -5.97
N GLY A 294 17.90 12.26 -7.24
CA GLY A 294 18.53 13.36 -7.97
C GLY A 294 17.60 14.54 -8.13
N MET A 295 16.33 14.31 -8.41
CA MET A 295 15.30 15.33 -8.50
C MET A 295 14.88 15.86 -7.13
N ALA A 296 14.73 14.99 -6.12
CA ALA A 296 14.25 15.34 -4.78
C ALA A 296 15.23 14.90 -3.67
N PRO A 297 16.41 15.53 -3.55
CA PRO A 297 17.50 15.09 -2.66
C PRO A 297 17.25 15.32 -1.17
N GLY A 298 16.15 15.89 -0.77
CA GLY A 298 15.77 16.15 0.62
C GLY A 298 14.49 15.47 1.07
N LEU A 299 14.07 14.39 0.39
CA LEU A 299 12.93 13.59 0.81
C LEU A 299 13.05 13.14 2.28
N ALA A 300 11.93 13.02 2.96
CA ALA A 300 11.87 12.43 4.31
C ALA A 300 12.13 10.91 4.27
N GLY A 301 11.85 10.25 3.16
CA GLY A 301 12.12 8.84 2.91
C GLY A 301 11.84 8.43 1.46
N LEU A 302 12.54 7.38 1.03
CA LEU A 302 12.29 6.65 -0.20
C LEU A 302 11.96 5.20 0.15
N ILE A 303 10.85 4.67 -0.36
CA ILE A 303 10.40 3.31 -0.09
C ILE A 303 10.42 2.51 -1.40
N MET A 304 11.20 1.44 -1.42
CA MET A 304 11.21 0.43 -2.49
C MET A 304 10.18 -0.64 -2.10
N PHE A 305 9.04 -0.70 -2.78
CA PHE A 305 8.00 -1.71 -2.56
C PHE A 305 8.31 -2.92 -3.45
N VAL A 306 8.85 -3.97 -2.85
CA VAL A 306 9.34 -5.16 -3.57
C VAL A 306 8.36 -6.31 -3.41
N GLY A 307 7.85 -6.84 -4.53
CA GLY A 307 6.91 -7.97 -4.51
C GLY A 307 6.95 -8.81 -5.78
N SER A 308 6.27 -9.94 -5.76
CA SER A 308 6.18 -10.86 -6.89
C SER A 308 4.89 -10.71 -7.71
N THR A 309 3.87 -10.05 -7.15
CA THR A 309 2.61 -9.76 -7.82
C THR A 309 2.30 -8.26 -7.74
N ASP A 310 1.70 -7.75 -8.82
CA ASP A 310 1.20 -6.37 -8.92
C ASP A 310 0.26 -6.02 -7.78
N THR A 311 -0.77 -6.83 -7.53
CA THR A 311 -1.78 -6.57 -6.51
C THR A 311 -1.21 -6.50 -5.09
N ALA A 312 -0.25 -7.35 -4.73
CA ALA A 312 0.40 -7.30 -3.41
C ALA A 312 1.26 -6.03 -3.24
N ILE A 313 1.94 -5.59 -4.31
CA ILE A 313 2.71 -4.34 -4.28
C ILE A 313 1.77 -3.14 -4.17
N LEU A 314 0.73 -3.08 -5.01
CA LEU A 314 -0.25 -1.98 -5.03
C LEU A 314 -1.07 -1.91 -3.72
N SER A 315 -1.46 -3.06 -3.15
CA SER A 315 -2.07 -3.14 -1.82
C SER A 315 -1.18 -2.48 -0.76
N SER A 316 0.11 -2.86 -0.72
CA SER A 316 1.08 -2.29 0.22
C SER A 316 1.26 -0.78 0.02
N MET A 317 1.37 -0.30 -1.23
CA MET A 317 1.50 1.12 -1.55
C MET A 317 0.30 1.96 -1.12
N THR A 318 -0.90 1.38 -1.14
CA THR A 318 -2.14 2.07 -0.77
C THR A 318 -2.47 1.99 0.72
N THR A 319 -1.66 1.29 1.52
CA THR A 319 -1.90 1.08 2.96
C THR A 319 -0.72 1.45 3.85
N HIS A 320 0.47 1.67 3.29
CA HIS A 320 1.67 2.02 4.06
C HIS A 320 1.50 3.32 4.85
N SER A 321 2.11 3.40 6.01
CA SER A 321 2.08 4.61 6.85
C SER A 321 3.51 5.09 7.16
N PRO A 322 3.88 6.33 6.75
CA PRO A 322 3.07 7.29 5.97
C PRO A 322 2.85 6.82 4.52
N LEU A 323 1.74 7.25 3.88
CA LEU A 323 1.53 7.04 2.46
C LEU A 323 2.60 7.79 1.64
N ALA A 324 3.16 7.13 0.64
CA ALA A 324 3.95 7.80 -0.38
C ALA A 324 2.99 8.55 -1.32
N ALA A 325 3.02 9.89 -1.29
CA ALA A 325 2.13 10.70 -2.13
C ALA A 325 2.52 10.65 -3.61
N GLN A 326 3.77 10.33 -3.93
CA GLN A 326 4.30 10.21 -5.28
C GLN A 326 4.94 8.84 -5.44
N ILE A 327 4.59 8.12 -6.50
CA ILE A 327 5.03 6.75 -6.74
C ILE A 327 5.55 6.66 -8.17
N GLY A 328 6.76 6.11 -8.35
CA GLY A 328 7.33 5.77 -9.65
C GLY A 328 7.14 4.28 -9.95
N CYS A 329 6.88 3.97 -11.22
CA CYS A 329 6.84 2.62 -11.76
C CYS A 329 7.53 2.59 -13.12
N SER A 330 8.61 1.87 -13.19
CA SER A 330 9.38 1.68 -14.42
C SER A 330 9.13 0.33 -15.09
N TRP A 331 8.09 -0.37 -14.66
CA TRP A 331 7.76 -1.71 -15.12
C TRP A 331 6.48 -1.73 -15.96
N GLY A 332 6.48 -2.63 -16.98
CA GLY A 332 5.31 -2.92 -17.78
C GLY A 332 5.15 -4.41 -18.01
N TRP A 333 3.92 -4.85 -18.33
CA TRP A 333 3.62 -6.26 -18.64
C TRP A 333 2.57 -6.40 -19.76
N SER A 334 2.68 -7.50 -20.50
CA SER A 334 1.78 -7.80 -21.62
C SER A 334 1.57 -9.32 -21.72
N PRO A 335 0.36 -9.78 -22.02
CA PRO A 335 -0.85 -8.99 -22.15
C PRO A 335 -1.30 -8.39 -20.82
N ALA A 336 -1.92 -7.23 -20.91
CA ALA A 336 -2.52 -6.57 -19.77
C ALA A 336 -3.87 -7.17 -19.40
N ASP A 337 -4.24 -7.04 -18.14
CA ASP A 337 -5.62 -7.08 -17.67
C ASP A 337 -5.89 -5.82 -16.84
N PRO A 338 -6.26 -4.70 -17.47
CA PRO A 338 -6.44 -3.43 -16.79
C PRO A 338 -7.42 -3.51 -15.62
N SER A 339 -8.44 -4.34 -15.73
CA SER A 339 -9.44 -4.52 -14.67
C SER A 339 -8.86 -5.08 -13.36
N THR A 340 -7.70 -5.72 -13.39
CA THR A 340 -7.07 -6.28 -12.19
C THR A 340 -6.62 -5.18 -11.24
N ASP A 341 -5.98 -4.13 -11.74
CA ASP A 341 -5.31 -3.10 -10.95
C ASP A 341 -6.15 -1.82 -10.76
N ASP A 342 -7.17 -1.58 -11.60
CA ASP A 342 -8.04 -0.41 -11.55
C ASP A 342 -8.47 -0.01 -10.12
N PRO A 343 -8.93 -0.94 -9.24
CA PRO A 343 -9.35 -0.58 -7.90
C PRO A 343 -8.25 0.05 -7.04
N TYR A 344 -6.99 -0.33 -7.29
CA TYR A 344 -5.84 0.24 -6.57
C TYR A 344 -5.46 1.62 -7.09
N TYR A 345 -5.49 1.85 -8.42
CA TYR A 345 -5.22 3.17 -9.00
C TYR A 345 -6.32 4.18 -8.61
N GLU A 346 -7.57 3.77 -8.60
CA GLU A 346 -8.68 4.59 -8.11
C GLU A 346 -8.55 4.89 -6.61
N LYS A 347 -8.12 3.92 -5.81
CA LYS A 347 -7.84 4.11 -4.39
C LYS A 347 -6.68 5.10 -4.19
N MET A 348 -5.58 4.98 -4.95
CA MET A 348 -4.48 5.95 -4.93
C MET A 348 -4.99 7.35 -5.22
N ALA A 349 -5.80 7.51 -6.29
CA ALA A 349 -6.40 8.79 -6.62
C ALA A 349 -7.29 9.33 -5.50
N ALA A 350 -8.11 8.49 -4.87
CA ALA A 350 -8.98 8.88 -3.76
C ALA A 350 -8.20 9.27 -2.49
N GLN A 351 -7.00 8.72 -2.30
CA GLN A 351 -6.09 8.99 -1.17
C GLN A 351 -5.08 10.12 -1.44
N GLY A 352 -5.10 10.72 -2.64
CA GLY A 352 -4.20 11.80 -2.99
C GLY A 352 -2.79 11.35 -3.37
N GLN A 353 -2.64 10.13 -3.89
CA GLN A 353 -1.40 9.60 -4.43
C GLN A 353 -1.37 9.75 -5.95
N ASN A 354 -0.17 9.96 -6.52
CA ASN A 354 0.10 9.89 -7.96
C ASN A 354 0.92 8.65 -8.28
N PHE A 355 0.61 8.00 -9.39
CA PHE A 355 1.36 6.87 -9.91
C PHE A 355 1.91 7.22 -11.30
N PHE A 356 3.24 7.40 -11.39
CA PHE A 356 3.97 7.75 -12.60
C PHE A 356 4.52 6.50 -13.24
N VAL A 357 4.14 6.23 -14.48
CA VAL A 357 4.48 4.99 -15.18
C VAL A 357 5.28 5.29 -16.44
N ALA A 358 6.41 4.62 -16.59
CA ALA A 358 7.22 4.64 -17.80
C ALA A 358 6.42 4.14 -19.02
N ALA A 359 6.38 4.94 -20.10
CA ALA A 359 5.56 4.64 -21.26
C ALA A 359 6.08 3.48 -22.13
N GLY A 360 7.27 2.95 -21.81
CA GLY A 360 7.91 1.87 -22.55
C GLY A 360 8.94 2.37 -23.57
N ASP A 361 9.73 1.42 -24.13
CA ASP A 361 10.94 1.70 -24.89
C ASP A 361 10.97 0.95 -26.23
N SER A 362 9.82 0.64 -26.78
CA SER A 362 9.66 -0.11 -28.03
C SER A 362 8.98 0.70 -29.12
N SER A 363 9.22 2.02 -29.13
CA SER A 363 8.56 2.98 -30.00
C SER A 363 7.04 3.04 -29.73
N LYS A 364 6.24 3.39 -30.73
CA LYS A 364 4.79 3.57 -30.55
C LYS A 364 4.11 2.31 -30.01
N TRP A 365 3.12 2.49 -29.19
CA TRP A 365 2.28 1.45 -28.66
C TRP A 365 1.56 0.65 -29.76
N THR A 366 1.60 -0.66 -29.63
CA THR A 366 0.89 -1.62 -30.49
C THR A 366 0.46 -2.80 -29.63
N SER A 367 -0.44 -3.64 -30.15
CA SER A 367 -0.79 -4.91 -29.49
C SER A 367 0.39 -5.89 -29.30
N ARG A 368 1.56 -5.60 -29.89
CA ARG A 368 2.77 -6.41 -29.72
C ARG A 368 3.75 -5.82 -28.73
N THR A 369 3.82 -4.49 -28.64
CA THR A 369 4.74 -3.81 -27.71
C THR A 369 4.12 -3.60 -26.34
N GLY A 370 2.79 -3.72 -26.27
CA GLY A 370 2.06 -3.42 -25.04
C GLY A 370 2.08 -1.94 -24.69
N ALA A 371 1.42 -1.59 -23.61
CA ALA A 371 1.40 -0.25 -23.04
C ALA A 371 1.15 -0.28 -21.53
N TYR A 372 0.59 -1.37 -21.02
CA TYR A 372 0.12 -1.46 -19.64
C TYR A 372 1.30 -1.53 -18.63
N PRO A 373 1.22 -0.79 -17.49
CA PRO A 373 0.10 0.02 -17.04
C PRO A 373 0.11 1.48 -17.56
N ALA A 374 1.03 1.86 -18.46
CA ALA A 374 1.16 3.24 -18.93
C ALA A 374 -0.03 3.79 -19.72
N ASP A 375 -0.92 2.94 -20.22
CA ASP A 375 -2.15 3.36 -20.91
C ASP A 375 -3.40 3.35 -20.01
N ASP A 376 -3.26 3.07 -18.70
CA ASP A 376 -4.36 3.16 -17.76
C ASP A 376 -4.88 4.60 -17.59
N ALA A 377 -6.15 4.74 -17.20
CA ALA A 377 -6.81 6.04 -17.08
C ALA A 377 -6.49 6.78 -15.77
N ASN A 378 -6.10 6.07 -14.71
CA ASN A 378 -5.90 6.62 -13.37
C ASN A 378 -4.42 6.76 -12.97
N ILE A 379 -3.51 6.74 -13.97
CA ILE A 379 -2.07 6.91 -13.81
C ILE A 379 -1.54 8.08 -14.67
N VAL A 380 -0.32 8.49 -14.40
CA VAL A 380 0.41 9.48 -15.22
C VAL A 380 1.44 8.76 -16.08
N SER A 381 1.21 8.72 -17.38
CA SER A 381 2.11 8.09 -18.35
C SER A 381 3.25 9.03 -18.71
N VAL A 382 4.50 8.53 -18.63
CA VAL A 382 5.73 9.33 -18.82
C VAL A 382 6.51 8.83 -20.02
N GLY A 383 6.57 9.63 -21.08
CA GLY A 383 7.30 9.37 -22.32
C GLY A 383 8.78 9.78 -22.25
N GLY A 384 9.48 9.49 -23.34
CA GLY A 384 10.92 9.72 -23.46
C GLY A 384 11.30 10.86 -24.38
N THR A 385 12.31 11.64 -23.99
CA THR A 385 12.95 12.67 -24.81
C THR A 385 14.46 12.50 -24.88
N ASP A 386 15.10 13.27 -25.72
CA ASP A 386 16.56 13.45 -25.84
C ASP A 386 16.92 14.89 -25.48
N LEU A 387 17.46 15.07 -24.27
CA LEU A 387 17.73 16.38 -23.67
C LEU A 387 19.13 16.89 -24.05
N THR A 388 19.23 18.18 -24.31
CA THR A 388 20.47 18.94 -24.32
C THR A 388 20.38 20.06 -23.28
N THR A 389 21.39 20.18 -22.40
CA THR A 389 21.53 21.27 -21.44
C THR A 389 22.50 22.34 -21.93
N ALA A 390 22.37 23.56 -21.41
CA ALA A 390 23.23 24.69 -21.76
C ALA A 390 24.72 24.47 -21.38
N SER A 391 24.95 23.64 -20.36
CA SER A 391 26.27 23.21 -19.87
C SER A 391 26.11 22.02 -18.96
N ALA A 392 27.21 21.40 -18.54
CA ALA A 392 27.22 20.36 -17.50
C ALA A 392 26.55 20.88 -16.22
N GLY A 393 25.52 20.15 -15.72
CA GLY A 393 24.69 20.59 -14.59
C GLY A 393 23.90 21.87 -14.84
N GLY A 394 23.72 22.28 -16.12
CA GLY A 394 23.10 23.52 -16.51
C GLY A 394 21.60 23.42 -16.79
N ALA A 395 21.02 24.59 -17.12
CA ALA A 395 19.61 24.68 -17.46
C ALA A 395 19.28 23.96 -18.79
N TRP A 396 18.01 23.66 -18.97
CA TRP A 396 17.45 23.16 -20.22
C TRP A 396 17.83 24.06 -21.41
N ALA A 397 18.22 23.48 -22.53
CA ALA A 397 18.53 24.20 -23.75
C ALA A 397 17.63 23.74 -24.91
N SER A 398 17.47 22.46 -25.13
CA SER A 398 16.56 21.90 -26.15
C SER A 398 16.26 20.44 -25.86
N GLU A 399 15.15 19.95 -26.42
CA GLU A 399 14.75 18.55 -26.39
C GLU A 399 14.15 18.12 -27.73
N THR A 400 14.32 16.85 -28.07
CA THR A 400 13.59 16.19 -29.15
C THR A 400 12.94 14.92 -28.61
N ALA A 401 11.89 14.44 -29.27
CA ALA A 401 11.29 13.15 -28.90
C ALA A 401 12.28 12.02 -29.09
N TRP A 402 12.38 11.12 -28.11
CA TRP A 402 13.18 9.91 -28.22
C TRP A 402 12.45 8.86 -29.08
N SER A 403 13.13 8.34 -30.12
CA SER A 403 12.50 7.48 -31.13
C SER A 403 12.01 6.13 -30.57
N ASP A 404 12.65 5.64 -29.49
CA ASP A 404 12.32 4.37 -28.86
C ASP A 404 11.26 4.54 -27.77
N GLY A 405 11.00 5.78 -27.32
CA GLY A 405 10.03 6.09 -26.28
C GLY A 405 8.61 5.64 -26.61
N GLY A 406 7.94 5.03 -25.64
CA GLY A 406 6.56 4.58 -25.73
C GLY A 406 5.59 5.74 -25.90
N GLY A 407 4.41 5.44 -26.42
CA GLY A 407 3.32 6.38 -26.61
C GLY A 407 2.45 6.01 -27.80
N GLY A 408 1.25 6.53 -27.83
CA GLY A 408 0.28 6.21 -28.88
C GLY A 408 -1.15 6.14 -28.37
N ILE A 409 -1.97 5.37 -29.07
CA ILE A 409 -3.35 5.07 -28.70
C ILE A 409 -3.34 3.75 -27.94
N SER A 410 -4.04 3.68 -26.80
CA SER A 410 -4.17 2.47 -25.99
C SER A 410 -4.48 1.23 -26.83
N PRO A 411 -3.59 0.23 -26.86
CA PRO A 411 -3.85 -1.04 -27.52
C PRO A 411 -4.82 -1.93 -26.71
N ASP A 412 -5.00 -1.64 -25.43
CA ASP A 412 -5.86 -2.36 -24.50
C ASP A 412 -7.31 -1.84 -24.52
N ASN A 413 -7.57 -0.86 -25.40
CA ASN A 413 -8.87 -0.23 -25.60
C ASN A 413 -9.42 0.51 -24.39
N ILE A 414 -8.55 1.01 -23.53
CA ILE A 414 -8.93 1.86 -22.38
C ILE A 414 -9.72 3.07 -22.92
N PRO A 415 -10.92 3.37 -22.40
CA PRO A 415 -11.71 4.51 -22.84
C PRO A 415 -10.99 5.83 -22.63
N ILE A 416 -11.21 6.79 -23.57
CA ILE A 416 -10.62 8.12 -23.44
C ILE A 416 -11.15 8.84 -22.20
N PRO A 417 -10.28 9.26 -21.24
CA PRO A 417 -10.71 9.95 -20.04
C PRO A 417 -11.15 11.41 -20.34
N SER A 418 -11.95 11.97 -19.42
CA SER A 418 -12.59 13.28 -19.62
C SER A 418 -11.61 14.41 -19.86
N TRP A 419 -10.45 14.43 -19.20
CA TRP A 419 -9.42 15.46 -19.38
C TRP A 419 -8.78 15.44 -20.78
N GLN A 420 -8.73 14.29 -21.47
CA GLN A 420 -8.28 14.23 -22.87
C GLN A 420 -9.34 14.66 -23.87
N GLN A 421 -10.60 14.75 -23.47
CA GLN A 421 -11.70 15.22 -24.31
C GLN A 421 -11.80 16.75 -24.38
N LEU A 422 -10.92 17.48 -23.67
CA LEU A 422 -10.86 18.95 -23.77
C LEU A 422 -10.53 19.39 -25.19
N SER A 423 -11.19 20.47 -25.63
CA SER A 423 -10.95 21.03 -26.95
C SER A 423 -9.48 21.43 -27.14
N GLY A 424 -8.88 20.97 -28.22
CA GLY A 424 -7.47 21.23 -28.54
C GLY A 424 -6.50 20.13 -28.14
N VAL A 425 -6.88 19.20 -27.27
CA VAL A 425 -6.01 18.05 -26.89
C VAL A 425 -5.85 17.10 -28.07
N ILE A 426 -6.93 16.53 -28.54
CA ILE A 426 -6.91 15.62 -29.70
C ILE A 426 -7.30 16.39 -30.96
N ASN A 427 -6.46 16.28 -31.99
CA ASN A 427 -6.63 17.00 -33.24
C ASN A 427 -5.99 16.27 -34.44
N SER A 428 -6.18 16.77 -35.63
CA SER A 428 -5.65 16.14 -36.85
C SER A 428 -4.11 16.14 -36.97
N SER A 429 -3.42 17.03 -36.23
CA SER A 429 -1.96 17.10 -36.29
C SER A 429 -1.30 16.03 -35.44
N ASN A 430 -1.87 15.68 -34.26
CA ASN A 430 -1.34 14.64 -33.40
C ASN A 430 -1.91 13.24 -33.72
N GLY A 431 -3.02 13.15 -34.45
CA GLY A 431 -3.59 11.89 -34.88
C GLY A 431 -4.15 11.01 -33.75
N GLY A 432 -4.44 11.60 -32.59
CA GLY A 432 -4.96 10.90 -31.40
C GLY A 432 -6.37 10.37 -31.57
N SER A 433 -6.75 9.45 -30.72
CA SER A 433 -8.06 8.81 -30.67
C SER A 433 -9.04 9.62 -29.82
N MET A 434 -10.26 9.82 -30.37
CA MET A 434 -11.40 10.35 -29.60
C MET A 434 -12.19 9.27 -28.86
N LYS A 435 -11.73 8.01 -28.94
CA LYS A 435 -12.42 6.88 -28.34
C LYS A 435 -11.60 6.24 -27.24
N TYR A 436 -10.30 6.14 -27.42
CA TYR A 436 -9.39 5.43 -26.52
C TYR A 436 -8.38 6.39 -25.90
N ARG A 437 -7.86 6.02 -24.76
CA ARG A 437 -6.78 6.69 -24.04
C ARG A 437 -5.59 6.95 -24.98
N ASN A 438 -5.03 8.13 -24.91
CA ASN A 438 -3.82 8.51 -25.64
C ASN A 438 -2.69 8.77 -24.63
N GLY A 439 -1.49 8.35 -24.95
CA GLY A 439 -0.32 8.53 -24.09
C GLY A 439 0.90 8.93 -24.91
N PRO A 440 1.94 9.41 -24.23
CA PRO A 440 2.03 9.68 -22.80
C PRO A 440 1.31 10.97 -22.39
N ASP A 441 1.26 11.27 -21.07
CA ASP A 441 0.73 12.54 -20.56
C ASP A 441 1.81 13.63 -20.56
N VAL A 442 3.01 13.24 -20.16
CA VAL A 442 4.20 14.09 -20.02
C VAL A 442 5.45 13.30 -20.45
N ALA A 443 6.60 13.95 -20.53
CA ALA A 443 7.85 13.29 -20.88
C ALA A 443 9.06 13.89 -20.14
N ALA A 444 10.20 13.19 -20.20
CA ALA A 444 11.50 13.69 -19.81
C ALA A 444 12.62 12.90 -20.47
N ASN A 445 13.89 13.30 -20.26
CA ASN A 445 15.04 12.63 -20.83
C ASN A 445 15.04 11.12 -20.57
N ALA A 446 15.18 10.35 -21.64
CA ALA A 446 15.16 8.89 -21.61
C ALA A 446 16.23 8.27 -22.52
N ASN A 447 16.95 9.09 -23.32
CA ASN A 447 17.92 8.58 -24.26
C ASN A 447 19.15 8.02 -23.54
N PHE A 448 20.01 7.30 -24.28
CA PHE A 448 21.25 6.66 -23.81
C PHE A 448 22.30 7.68 -23.36
N THR A 449 22.01 8.40 -22.28
CA THR A 449 22.80 9.56 -21.84
C THR A 449 23.14 9.53 -20.34
N PHE A 450 22.76 8.48 -19.63
CA PHE A 450 22.86 8.43 -18.17
C PHE A 450 24.09 7.70 -17.65
N TYR A 451 24.48 8.02 -16.42
CA TYR A 451 25.46 7.28 -15.62
C TYR A 451 24.75 6.29 -14.72
N VAL A 452 25.13 5.01 -14.83
CA VAL A 452 24.48 3.91 -14.11
C VAL A 452 25.52 3.08 -13.37
N CYS A 453 25.26 2.76 -12.11
CA CYS A 453 25.99 1.80 -11.30
C CYS A 453 25.00 0.73 -10.86
N ALA A 454 25.29 -0.52 -11.14
CA ALA A 454 24.39 -1.64 -10.84
C ALA A 454 25.19 -2.96 -10.80
N ASP A 455 24.57 -4.01 -10.31
CA ASP A 455 25.06 -5.40 -10.35
C ASP A 455 26.42 -5.61 -9.70
N GLN A 456 26.82 -4.76 -8.75
CA GLN A 456 28.14 -4.78 -8.09
C GLN A 456 29.28 -4.82 -9.12
N THR A 457 29.03 -4.26 -10.30
CA THR A 457 29.99 -4.23 -11.44
C THR A 457 30.55 -2.83 -11.65
N THR A 458 31.28 -2.66 -12.75
CA THR A 458 31.80 -1.35 -13.15
C THR A 458 30.65 -0.47 -13.65
N CYS A 459 30.52 0.71 -13.07
CA CYS A 459 29.53 1.69 -13.52
C CYS A 459 29.80 2.10 -14.99
N THR A 460 28.72 2.33 -15.73
CA THR A 460 28.77 2.68 -17.15
C THR A 460 28.19 4.08 -17.40
N ALA A 461 28.58 4.68 -18.50
CA ALA A 461 28.15 6.00 -18.91
C ALA A 461 27.66 5.96 -20.35
N ASN A 462 26.46 6.52 -20.61
CA ASN A 462 25.88 6.64 -21.94
C ASN A 462 25.55 5.28 -22.62
N GLU A 463 25.29 4.26 -21.83
CA GLU A 463 25.00 2.90 -22.32
C GLU A 463 23.53 2.48 -22.09
N TYR A 464 22.88 3.05 -21.10
CA TYR A 464 21.48 2.79 -20.76
C TYR A 464 20.58 3.96 -21.16
N GLY A 465 19.42 3.63 -21.69
CA GLY A 465 18.32 4.53 -21.96
C GLY A 465 17.00 3.86 -21.63
N GLY A 466 15.95 4.61 -21.44
CA GLY A 466 14.63 4.10 -21.12
C GLY A 466 13.73 5.15 -20.49
N THR A 467 12.43 5.00 -20.67
CA THR A 467 11.43 5.81 -19.96
C THR A 467 11.44 5.56 -18.45
N SER A 468 12.14 4.49 -18.02
CA SER A 468 12.52 4.23 -16.62
C SER A 468 13.32 5.36 -15.96
N PHE A 469 14.10 6.14 -16.71
CA PHE A 469 14.75 7.31 -16.14
C PHE A 469 13.78 8.48 -15.95
N ALA A 470 12.73 8.55 -16.75
CA ALA A 470 11.78 9.67 -16.77
C ALA A 470 10.69 9.55 -15.68
N ALA A 471 10.14 8.37 -15.45
CA ALA A 471 9.03 8.18 -14.52
C ALA A 471 9.40 8.51 -13.05
N PRO A 472 10.48 7.96 -12.46
CA PRO A 472 10.87 8.28 -11.09
C PRO A 472 11.31 9.74 -10.93
N MET A 473 11.87 10.34 -11.98
CA MET A 473 12.20 11.76 -12.00
C MET A 473 10.92 12.62 -11.90
N TRP A 474 9.85 12.30 -12.63
CA TRP A 474 8.56 13.00 -12.51
C TRP A 474 7.94 12.82 -11.12
N ALA A 475 8.03 11.64 -10.53
CA ALA A 475 7.62 11.41 -9.13
C ALA A 475 8.40 12.32 -8.17
N GLY A 476 9.72 12.44 -8.37
CA GLY A 476 10.58 13.38 -7.63
C GLY A 476 10.19 14.84 -7.84
N TYR A 477 9.86 15.25 -9.09
CA TYR A 477 9.42 16.61 -9.37
C TYR A 477 8.12 16.96 -8.64
N LEU A 478 7.16 16.05 -8.59
CA LEU A 478 5.92 16.27 -7.84
C LEU A 478 6.12 16.28 -6.32
N ALA A 479 7.19 15.66 -5.79
CA ALA A 479 7.57 15.84 -4.39
C ALA A 479 8.02 17.29 -4.11
N LEU A 480 8.70 17.97 -5.07
CA LEU A 480 8.99 19.41 -4.98
C LEU A 480 7.71 20.24 -4.99
N VAL A 481 6.77 19.89 -5.88
CA VAL A 481 5.47 20.56 -5.97
C VAL A 481 4.69 20.44 -4.66
N ASN A 482 4.64 19.25 -4.07
CA ASN A 482 3.95 19.02 -2.79
C ASN A 482 4.64 19.74 -1.63
N GLN A 483 5.98 19.83 -1.62
CA GLN A 483 6.70 20.68 -0.66
C GLN A 483 6.24 22.13 -0.76
N GLN A 484 6.12 22.69 -1.97
CA GLN A 484 5.64 24.06 -2.18
C GLN A 484 4.14 24.19 -1.84
N ALA A 485 3.30 23.23 -2.24
CA ALA A 485 1.87 23.24 -1.90
C ALA A 485 1.68 23.28 -0.38
N HIS A 486 2.42 22.46 0.37
CA HIS A 486 2.39 22.46 1.84
C HIS A 486 2.84 23.81 2.40
N ALA A 487 3.93 24.41 1.89
CA ALA A 487 4.39 25.73 2.28
C ALA A 487 3.36 26.83 1.99
N ASN A 488 2.57 26.65 0.91
CA ASN A 488 1.45 27.53 0.55
C ASN A 488 0.19 27.28 1.42
N GLY A 489 0.16 26.21 2.24
CA GLY A 489 -1.01 25.81 3.02
C GLY A 489 -2.07 25.03 2.24
N ASN A 490 -1.69 24.51 1.10
CA ASN A 490 -2.55 23.70 0.26
C ASN A 490 -2.35 22.20 0.57
N ALA A 491 -3.36 21.39 0.31
CA ALA A 491 -3.24 19.92 0.36
C ALA A 491 -2.27 19.40 -0.72
N VAL A 492 -1.81 18.17 -0.57
CA VAL A 492 -1.09 17.43 -1.62
C VAL A 492 -1.89 17.43 -2.93
N LEU A 493 -1.21 17.20 -4.06
CA LEU A 493 -1.89 17.31 -5.33
C LEU A 493 -2.79 16.12 -5.68
N GLY A 494 -2.45 14.94 -5.29
CA GLY A 494 -3.11 13.74 -5.79
C GLY A 494 -2.87 13.53 -7.28
N PHE A 495 -3.74 12.78 -7.95
CA PHE A 495 -3.65 12.47 -9.38
C PHE A 495 -3.70 13.74 -10.25
N ILE A 496 -2.64 13.99 -11.02
CA ILE A 496 -2.45 15.31 -11.66
C ILE A 496 -3.06 15.48 -13.05
N ASN A 497 -3.45 14.42 -13.75
CA ASN A 497 -3.93 14.56 -15.12
C ASN A 497 -5.12 15.56 -15.27
N PRO A 498 -6.12 15.56 -14.38
CA PRO A 498 -7.18 16.57 -14.43
C PRO A 498 -6.69 18.02 -14.31
N LEU A 499 -5.49 18.25 -13.78
CA LEU A 499 -4.88 19.57 -13.60
C LEU A 499 -3.96 19.96 -14.76
N ILE A 500 -3.10 19.05 -15.23
CA ILE A 500 -2.09 19.35 -16.25
C ILE A 500 -2.69 19.55 -17.65
N TYR A 501 -3.77 18.85 -17.98
CA TYR A 501 -4.41 19.00 -19.28
C TYR A 501 -5.02 20.40 -19.50
N PRO A 502 -5.81 20.97 -18.56
CA PRO A 502 -6.25 22.36 -18.66
C PRO A 502 -5.10 23.37 -18.72
N LEU A 503 -4.02 23.15 -17.96
CA LEU A 503 -2.83 24.01 -18.02
C LEU A 503 -2.18 23.97 -19.40
N GLY A 504 -1.96 22.78 -19.96
CA GLY A 504 -1.41 22.60 -21.30
C GLY A 504 -2.25 23.28 -22.38
N VAL A 505 -3.58 23.13 -22.33
CA VAL A 505 -4.51 23.79 -23.25
C VAL A 505 -4.44 25.33 -23.12
N SER A 506 -4.32 25.84 -21.89
CA SER A 506 -4.35 27.27 -21.62
C SER A 506 -3.07 28.02 -22.06
N SER A 507 -1.90 27.45 -21.77
CA SER A 507 -0.61 28.07 -22.05
C SER A 507 0.55 27.05 -21.88
N GLN A 508 0.67 26.12 -22.83
CA GLN A 508 1.66 25.04 -22.75
C GLN A 508 3.07 25.55 -22.46
N SER A 509 3.59 26.48 -23.26
CA SER A 509 4.97 26.97 -23.13
C SER A 509 5.28 27.68 -21.80
N THR A 510 4.27 28.02 -21.00
CA THR A 510 4.46 28.55 -19.65
C THR A 510 4.78 27.43 -18.66
N TYR A 511 4.22 26.26 -18.89
CA TYR A 511 4.23 25.15 -17.92
C TYR A 511 5.11 23.99 -18.36
N PHE A 512 5.24 23.79 -19.68
CA PHE A 512 5.99 22.69 -20.27
C PHE A 512 6.95 23.18 -21.35
N HIS A 513 8.05 22.48 -21.54
CA HIS A 513 8.83 22.55 -22.75
C HIS A 513 8.10 21.76 -23.83
N ASP A 514 7.56 22.47 -24.82
CA ASP A 514 6.83 21.89 -25.97
C ASP A 514 7.81 21.20 -26.92
N ILE A 515 7.79 19.88 -27.00
CA ILE A 515 8.69 19.10 -27.84
C ILE A 515 8.05 18.94 -29.21
N THR A 516 8.61 19.62 -30.23
CA THR A 516 8.01 19.68 -31.59
C THR A 516 8.87 19.01 -32.66
N SER A 517 9.86 18.21 -32.26
CA SER A 517 10.79 17.55 -33.18
C SER A 517 11.02 16.09 -32.72
N GLY A 518 11.12 15.18 -33.68
CA GLY A 518 11.29 13.74 -33.45
C GLY A 518 10.01 12.96 -33.63
N SER A 519 10.07 11.66 -33.42
CA SER A 519 8.96 10.73 -33.63
C SER A 519 9.27 9.37 -33.04
N ASN A 520 8.28 8.70 -32.44
CA ASN A 520 8.32 7.26 -32.11
C ASN A 520 7.46 6.42 -33.08
N GLY A 521 6.99 7.04 -34.17
CA GLY A 521 5.98 6.50 -35.09
C GLY A 521 4.70 7.35 -35.08
N PHE A 522 4.53 8.21 -34.05
CA PHE A 522 3.69 9.42 -34.07
C PHE A 522 4.62 10.63 -34.09
N PRO A 523 4.28 11.72 -34.79
CA PRO A 523 5.14 12.91 -34.84
C PRO A 523 5.02 13.71 -33.54
N ALA A 524 6.13 14.26 -33.06
CA ALA A 524 6.13 15.33 -32.08
C ALA A 524 5.61 16.60 -32.75
N VAL A 525 4.54 17.18 -32.24
CA VAL A 525 3.87 18.36 -32.81
C VAL A 525 3.60 19.39 -31.73
N LYS A 526 3.35 20.64 -32.16
CA LYS A 526 2.97 21.69 -31.21
C LYS A 526 1.70 21.31 -30.43
N GLY A 527 1.75 21.48 -29.12
CA GLY A 527 0.66 21.13 -28.25
C GLY A 527 0.80 19.70 -27.75
N TYR A 528 -0.30 19.10 -27.29
CA TYR A 528 -0.31 17.69 -26.89
C TYR A 528 -0.04 16.78 -28.10
N ASP A 529 0.87 15.82 -27.94
CA ASP A 529 1.13 14.78 -28.93
C ASP A 529 1.28 13.37 -28.29
N LEU A 530 1.37 12.35 -29.16
CA LEU A 530 1.33 10.94 -28.75
C LEU A 530 2.75 10.35 -28.57
N VAL A 531 3.77 11.17 -28.46
CA VAL A 531 5.15 10.72 -28.23
C VAL A 531 5.77 11.39 -27.00
N THR A 532 5.38 12.64 -26.68
CA THR A 532 5.91 13.39 -25.53
C THR A 532 4.82 13.98 -24.63
N GLY A 533 3.55 13.73 -24.93
CA GLY A 533 2.44 14.29 -24.18
C GLY A 533 2.42 15.81 -24.25
N TRP A 534 2.33 16.47 -23.10
CA TRP A 534 2.48 17.93 -22.97
C TRP A 534 3.95 18.40 -23.01
N GLY A 535 4.92 17.46 -22.93
CA GLY A 535 6.34 17.74 -22.86
C GLY A 535 6.94 17.60 -21.46
N SER A 536 8.13 18.16 -21.25
CA SER A 536 8.87 18.11 -19.99
C SER A 536 8.58 19.32 -19.09
N PRO A 537 8.88 19.28 -17.76
CA PRO A 537 8.56 20.39 -16.85
C PRO A 537 9.33 21.67 -17.20
N ASN A 538 8.65 22.81 -17.29
CA ASN A 538 9.29 24.11 -17.50
C ASN A 538 9.51 24.83 -16.16
N GLY A 539 10.54 24.46 -15.46
CA GLY A 539 11.05 25.12 -14.27
C GLY A 539 10.00 25.33 -13.18
N SER A 540 10.00 26.50 -12.58
CA SER A 540 9.04 26.89 -11.54
C SER A 540 7.65 27.26 -12.08
N GLY A 541 7.46 27.40 -13.39
CA GLY A 541 6.16 27.74 -13.99
C GLY A 541 5.10 26.67 -13.69
N LEU A 542 5.36 25.42 -14.06
CA LEU A 542 4.49 24.29 -13.78
C LEU A 542 4.35 24.06 -12.28
N LEU A 543 5.48 24.09 -11.54
CA LEU A 543 5.50 23.87 -10.09
C LEU A 543 4.56 24.83 -9.36
N ASN A 544 4.65 26.13 -9.63
CA ASN A 544 3.83 27.15 -8.97
C ASN A 544 2.34 27.03 -9.35
N ALA A 545 2.06 26.71 -10.62
CA ALA A 545 0.68 26.51 -11.07
C ALA A 545 0.00 25.33 -10.35
N LEU A 546 0.73 24.23 -10.19
CA LEU A 546 0.23 23.05 -9.50
C LEU A 546 0.17 23.23 -7.96
N ALA A 547 1.19 23.84 -7.36
CA ALA A 547 1.22 24.09 -5.92
C ALA A 547 0.12 25.06 -5.45
N GLY A 548 -0.39 25.89 -6.36
CA GLY A 548 -1.43 26.87 -6.09
C GLY A 548 -0.91 28.13 -5.36
N THR A 549 -1.77 29.11 -5.24
CA THR A 549 -1.44 30.37 -4.53
C THR A 549 -1.34 30.12 -3.02
N PRO A 550 -0.46 30.89 -2.31
CA PRO A 550 -0.41 30.80 -0.85
C PRO A 550 -1.77 31.03 -0.21
N ALA A 551 -2.18 30.10 0.67
CA ALA A 551 -3.35 30.29 1.50
C ALA A 551 -3.12 31.42 2.51
N ALA A 552 -4.18 32.01 3.03
CA ALA A 552 -4.06 32.93 4.18
C ALA A 552 -3.38 32.23 5.36
N PRO A 553 -2.61 32.97 6.19
CA PRO A 553 -1.96 32.37 7.35
C PRO A 553 -2.91 31.57 8.22
N GLY A 554 -2.57 30.31 8.47
CA GLY A 554 -3.43 29.39 9.22
C GLY A 554 -2.70 28.17 9.75
N PHE A 555 -3.46 27.25 10.33
CA PHE A 555 -2.96 25.96 10.80
C PHE A 555 -4.03 24.88 10.67
N THR A 556 -3.59 23.63 10.58
CA THR A 556 -4.43 22.44 10.75
C THR A 556 -4.26 21.85 12.15
N ILE A 557 -5.25 21.09 12.61
CA ILE A 557 -5.21 20.37 13.88
C ILE A 557 -5.73 18.94 13.67
N SER A 558 -5.04 17.97 14.24
CA SER A 558 -5.42 16.55 14.15
C SER A 558 -5.20 15.84 15.48
N ALA A 559 -5.84 14.68 15.65
CA ALA A 559 -5.73 13.83 16.84
C ALA A 559 -5.36 12.40 16.43
N SER A 560 -4.38 11.81 17.11
CA SER A 560 -3.97 10.42 16.89
C SER A 560 -3.70 9.70 18.22
N PRO A 561 -4.44 8.61 18.52
CA PRO A 561 -5.60 8.10 17.79
C PRO A 561 -6.82 9.05 17.87
N SER A 562 -7.67 9.05 16.84
CA SER A 562 -8.94 9.81 16.81
C SER A 562 -10.05 9.15 17.61
N SER A 563 -9.86 7.93 18.09
CA SER A 563 -10.77 7.22 18.99
C SER A 563 -9.99 6.60 20.16
N VAL A 564 -10.55 6.71 21.36
CA VAL A 564 -9.94 6.22 22.61
C VAL A 564 -11.01 5.49 23.42
N SER A 565 -10.74 4.23 23.79
CA SER A 565 -11.60 3.45 24.70
C SER A 565 -10.98 3.44 26.09
N VAL A 566 -11.75 3.86 27.09
CA VAL A 566 -11.29 4.03 28.48
C VAL A 566 -12.29 3.40 29.45
N ALA A 567 -11.82 2.52 30.32
CA ALA A 567 -12.66 2.00 31.39
C ALA A 567 -12.92 3.04 32.47
N GLN A 568 -14.08 3.00 33.09
CA GLN A 568 -14.40 3.83 34.25
C GLN A 568 -13.30 3.75 35.32
N GLY A 569 -12.88 4.90 35.89
CA GLY A 569 -11.80 5.01 36.86
C GLY A 569 -10.37 4.96 36.26
N SER A 570 -10.23 4.94 34.93
CA SER A 570 -8.96 4.84 34.22
C SER A 570 -8.67 6.10 33.40
N ASN A 571 -7.45 6.18 32.82
CA ASN A 571 -7.02 7.26 31.94
C ASN A 571 -6.80 6.76 30.53
N GLY A 572 -7.10 7.60 29.56
CA GLY A 572 -6.77 7.42 28.14
C GLY A 572 -5.94 8.59 27.62
N SER A 573 -5.36 8.45 26.43
CA SER A 573 -4.58 9.53 25.81
C SER A 573 -4.73 9.55 24.31
N SER A 574 -4.55 10.75 23.73
CA SER A 574 -4.39 10.99 22.30
C SER A 574 -3.34 12.09 22.10
N THR A 575 -2.65 12.06 20.99
CA THR A 575 -1.70 13.13 20.61
C THR A 575 -2.42 14.11 19.70
N ILE A 576 -2.43 15.38 20.08
CA ILE A 576 -2.91 16.48 19.23
C ILE A 576 -1.71 17.06 18.49
N ALA A 577 -1.78 17.11 17.17
CA ALA A 577 -0.76 17.68 16.32
C ALA A 577 -1.30 18.90 15.55
N THR A 578 -0.45 19.92 15.40
CA THR A 578 -0.75 21.09 14.58
C THR A 578 0.33 21.29 13.53
N SER A 579 -0.08 21.70 12.31
CA SER A 579 0.82 22.09 11.22
C SER A 579 0.41 23.46 10.69
N VAL A 580 1.37 24.37 10.54
CA VAL A 580 1.13 25.75 10.10
C VAL A 580 1.37 25.92 8.60
N PHE A 581 0.71 26.90 7.99
CA PHE A 581 0.84 27.23 6.60
C PHE A 581 0.62 28.74 6.34
N GLY A 582 0.88 29.21 5.13
CA GLY A 582 0.63 30.58 4.71
C GLY A 582 1.39 31.63 5.52
N GLY A 583 2.54 31.26 6.13
CA GLY A 583 3.33 32.15 6.99
C GLY A 583 2.72 32.38 8.38
N PHE A 584 1.84 31.50 8.85
CA PHE A 584 1.35 31.55 10.24
C PHE A 584 2.50 31.46 11.24
N ASN A 585 2.54 32.36 12.20
CA ASN A 585 3.61 32.43 13.20
C ASN A 585 3.08 32.90 14.56
N SER A 586 2.22 32.09 15.17
CA SER A 586 1.64 32.37 16.48
C SER A 586 1.56 31.10 17.32
N ALA A 587 1.56 31.24 18.65
CA ALA A 587 1.26 30.12 19.53
C ALA A 587 -0.21 29.69 19.38
N ILE A 588 -0.49 28.38 19.53
CA ILE A 588 -1.83 27.79 19.43
C ILE A 588 -2.23 27.25 20.80
N ALA A 589 -3.21 27.91 21.44
CA ALA A 589 -3.79 27.44 22.69
C ALA A 589 -4.78 26.30 22.42
N LEU A 590 -4.76 25.26 23.26
CA LEU A 590 -5.62 24.08 23.12
C LEU A 590 -6.69 24.06 24.21
N SER A 591 -7.91 23.68 23.84
CA SER A 591 -9.02 23.48 24.77
C SER A 591 -9.87 22.30 24.30
N ALA A 592 -10.71 21.75 25.19
CA ALA A 592 -11.62 20.66 24.87
C ALA A 592 -13.06 20.98 25.36
N SER A 593 -14.04 20.45 24.65
CA SER A 593 -15.46 20.53 24.98
C SER A 593 -16.19 19.25 24.53
N GLY A 594 -17.41 19.05 25.01
CA GLY A 594 -18.22 17.88 24.66
C GLY A 594 -17.94 16.63 25.49
N GLN A 595 -16.97 16.66 26.41
CA GLN A 595 -16.73 15.55 27.32
C GLN A 595 -17.90 15.36 28.29
N PRO A 596 -18.27 14.11 28.66
CA PRO A 596 -19.36 13.86 29.61
C PRO A 596 -18.94 14.22 31.02
N THR A 597 -19.93 14.43 31.89
CA THR A 597 -19.71 14.64 33.33
C THR A 597 -18.87 13.50 33.90
N GLY A 598 -17.83 13.86 34.67
CA GLY A 598 -16.88 12.89 35.23
C GLY A 598 -15.63 12.64 34.36
N VAL A 599 -15.51 13.28 33.19
CA VAL A 599 -14.28 13.25 32.37
C VAL A 599 -13.57 14.60 32.48
N THR A 600 -12.30 14.54 32.83
CA THR A 600 -11.37 15.69 32.81
C THR A 600 -10.39 15.53 31.65
N VAL A 601 -10.29 16.58 30.82
CA VAL A 601 -9.35 16.64 29.69
C VAL A 601 -8.23 17.64 30.01
N THR A 602 -7.00 17.24 29.80
CA THR A 602 -5.81 18.10 29.98
C THR A 602 -4.86 17.96 28.78
N PHE A 603 -4.10 19.03 28.50
CA PHE A 603 -3.11 19.08 27.43
C PHE A 603 -1.72 19.37 28.01
N SER A 604 -0.69 18.68 27.51
CA SER A 604 0.69 18.91 27.91
C SER A 604 1.61 18.93 26.66
N PRO A 605 2.07 20.14 26.23
CA PRO A 605 1.75 21.48 26.74
C PRO A 605 0.33 21.93 26.40
N ALA A 606 -0.26 22.82 27.21
CA ALA A 606 -1.59 23.41 26.96
C ALA A 606 -1.59 24.41 25.79
N SER A 607 -0.42 24.82 25.32
CA SER A 607 -0.24 25.67 24.14
C SER A 607 0.98 25.22 23.37
N ILE A 608 0.85 25.06 22.06
CA ILE A 608 1.95 24.80 21.15
C ILE A 608 2.59 26.15 20.83
N ALA A 609 3.90 26.28 21.13
CA ALA A 609 4.63 27.54 20.96
C ALA A 609 4.74 27.99 19.50
N ALA A 610 4.91 29.30 19.26
CA ALA A 610 5.19 29.79 17.92
C ALA A 610 6.42 29.08 17.29
N PRO A 611 6.38 28.75 15.99
CA PRO A 611 5.41 29.21 14.97
C PRO A 611 4.04 28.52 15.00
N GLY A 612 3.79 27.54 15.89
CA GLY A 612 2.50 26.87 16.02
C GLY A 612 2.46 25.44 15.44
N SER A 613 3.56 24.96 14.85
CA SER A 613 3.71 23.54 14.49
C SER A 613 4.27 22.76 15.66
N GLY A 614 3.64 21.62 15.97
CA GLY A 614 4.08 20.76 17.06
C GLY A 614 3.01 19.82 17.58
N THR A 615 3.28 19.20 18.71
CA THR A 615 2.38 18.24 19.32
C THR A 615 2.09 18.55 20.77
N SER A 616 0.92 18.09 21.26
CA SER A 616 0.55 18.12 22.67
C SER A 616 -0.11 16.79 23.05
N ALA A 617 0.27 16.23 24.19
CA ALA A 617 -0.38 15.05 24.74
C ALA A 617 -1.72 15.46 25.38
N MET A 618 -2.82 14.94 24.85
CA MET A 618 -4.17 15.03 25.45
C MET A 618 -4.36 13.86 26.40
N SER A 619 -4.71 14.12 27.66
CA SER A 619 -5.06 13.11 28.64
C SER A 619 -6.54 13.20 28.97
N LEU A 620 -7.20 12.04 29.02
CA LEU A 620 -8.62 11.86 29.32
C LEU A 620 -8.74 11.07 30.62
N ALA A 621 -8.98 11.72 31.75
CA ALA A 621 -9.21 11.07 33.04
C ALA A 621 -10.69 10.79 33.24
N VAL A 622 -11.08 9.52 33.27
CA VAL A 622 -12.50 9.09 33.40
C VAL A 622 -12.78 8.66 34.82
N ALA A 623 -13.69 9.36 35.49
CA ALA A 623 -14.11 9.00 36.86
C ALA A 623 -14.86 7.64 36.86
N SER A 624 -14.83 6.94 37.99
CA SER A 624 -15.58 5.67 38.17
C SER A 624 -17.08 5.79 38.05
N SER A 625 -17.63 7.01 38.23
CA SER A 625 -19.04 7.31 38.12
C SER A 625 -19.49 7.80 36.73
N THR A 626 -18.54 7.94 35.76
CA THR A 626 -18.89 8.41 34.41
C THR A 626 -19.81 7.42 33.72
N ALA A 627 -20.87 7.89 33.09
CA ALA A 627 -21.77 7.01 32.33
C ALA A 627 -21.02 6.31 31.17
N THR A 628 -21.32 5.04 30.93
CA THR A 628 -20.80 4.30 29.78
C THR A 628 -21.43 4.80 28.47
N GLY A 629 -20.67 4.82 27.38
CA GLY A 629 -21.14 5.32 26.08
C GLY A 629 -20.02 5.92 25.27
N THR A 630 -20.32 6.33 24.04
CA THR A 630 -19.37 7.01 23.15
C THR A 630 -19.70 8.50 23.08
N TYR A 631 -18.68 9.33 23.28
CA TYR A 631 -18.80 10.79 23.42
C TYR A 631 -17.82 11.47 22.46
N PRO A 632 -18.29 12.36 21.56
CA PRO A 632 -17.40 13.17 20.74
C PRO A 632 -16.80 14.30 21.60
N VAL A 633 -15.50 14.23 21.85
CA VAL A 633 -14.73 15.29 22.53
C VAL A 633 -14.12 16.18 21.46
N THR A 634 -14.61 17.41 21.34
CA THR A 634 -14.07 18.40 20.40
C THR A 634 -12.86 19.08 21.01
N VAL A 635 -11.72 18.97 20.35
CA VAL A 635 -10.50 19.71 20.68
C VAL A 635 -10.43 20.95 19.79
N THR A 636 -10.27 22.11 20.40
CA THR A 636 -10.18 23.40 19.72
C THR A 636 -8.78 23.97 19.92
N GLY A 637 -8.13 24.31 18.79
CA GLY A 637 -6.90 25.10 18.76
C GLY A 637 -7.23 26.53 18.35
N THR A 638 -6.66 27.53 19.06
CA THR A 638 -6.85 28.95 18.75
C THR A 638 -5.51 29.70 18.80
N GLY A 639 -5.16 30.39 17.71
CA GLY A 639 -3.94 31.16 17.61
C GLY A 639 -3.97 32.10 16.41
N GLY A 640 -3.27 33.25 16.46
CA GLY A 640 -3.18 34.19 15.33
C GLY A 640 -4.50 34.67 14.73
N GLY A 641 -5.59 34.66 15.50
CA GLY A 641 -6.92 34.98 15.02
C GLY A 641 -7.64 33.82 14.29
N VAL A 642 -7.00 32.66 14.16
CA VAL A 642 -7.54 31.45 13.52
C VAL A 642 -7.98 30.46 14.59
N THR A 643 -9.12 29.79 14.36
CA THR A 643 -9.62 28.70 15.22
C THR A 643 -9.87 27.47 14.35
N GLN A 644 -9.34 26.33 14.79
CA GLN A 644 -9.51 25.01 14.14
C GLN A 644 -9.93 23.98 15.18
N THR A 645 -10.64 22.95 14.73
CA THR A 645 -11.14 21.90 15.62
C THR A 645 -10.83 20.52 15.07
N THR A 646 -10.67 19.55 16.00
CA THR A 646 -10.65 18.11 15.68
C THR A 646 -11.47 17.38 16.73
N THR A 647 -11.91 16.15 16.43
CA THR A 647 -12.73 15.37 17.36
C THR A 647 -12.00 14.10 17.78
N VAL A 648 -12.02 13.82 19.09
CA VAL A 648 -11.61 12.53 19.66
C VAL A 648 -12.85 11.79 20.14
N SER A 649 -13.15 10.64 19.56
CA SER A 649 -14.26 9.79 19.98
C SER A 649 -13.85 9.02 21.24
N LEU A 650 -14.38 9.43 22.40
CA LEU A 650 -14.16 8.76 23.68
C LEU A 650 -15.24 7.70 23.91
N THR A 651 -14.85 6.44 23.97
CA THR A 651 -15.73 5.34 24.41
C THR A 651 -15.44 5.01 25.87
N VAL A 652 -16.39 5.31 26.77
CA VAL A 652 -16.32 4.93 28.19
C VAL A 652 -16.93 3.53 28.35
N THR A 653 -16.10 2.58 28.80
CA THR A 653 -16.53 1.21 29.06
C THR A 653 -16.71 0.95 30.56
N SER A 654 -17.58 0.00 30.92
CA SER A 654 -17.71 -0.43 32.32
C SER A 654 -16.41 -1.12 32.76
N VAL A 655 -16.05 -0.91 34.03
CA VAL A 655 -15.07 -1.78 34.68
C VAL A 655 -15.69 -3.19 34.69
N GLY A 656 -15.03 -4.16 34.06
CA GLY A 656 -15.51 -5.52 34.03
C GLY A 656 -15.80 -6.02 35.47
N THR A 657 -17.06 -6.29 35.77
CA THR A 657 -17.54 -6.64 37.12
C THR A 657 -17.25 -8.10 37.51
N ASN A 658 -16.36 -8.76 36.82
CA ASN A 658 -15.98 -10.13 37.17
C ASN A 658 -14.51 -10.18 37.63
N PRO A 659 -14.25 -9.90 38.91
CA PRO A 659 -12.90 -9.98 39.46
C PRO A 659 -12.31 -11.40 39.27
N ASP A 660 -11.17 -11.46 38.62
CA ASP A 660 -10.50 -12.72 38.32
C ASP A 660 -8.97 -12.53 38.24
N PHE A 661 -8.24 -13.65 38.19
CA PHE A 661 -6.80 -13.66 38.00
C PHE A 661 -6.36 -14.80 37.10
N THR A 662 -5.18 -14.72 36.53
CA THR A 662 -4.50 -15.81 35.84
C THR A 662 -3.25 -16.21 36.59
N ILE A 663 -2.81 -17.46 36.39
CA ILE A 663 -1.60 -18.00 36.98
C ILE A 663 -0.74 -18.70 35.91
N SER A 664 0.57 -18.44 35.93
CA SER A 664 1.54 -19.05 35.00
C SER A 664 2.81 -19.47 35.72
N ALA A 665 3.58 -20.37 35.11
CA ALA A 665 4.85 -20.86 35.60
C ALA A 665 5.95 -20.66 34.53
N SER A 666 7.13 -20.25 34.96
CA SER A 666 8.29 -20.11 34.05
C SER A 666 9.59 -20.52 34.79
N PRO A 667 10.33 -21.51 34.23
CA PRO A 667 10.00 -22.36 33.08
C PRO A 667 8.85 -23.35 33.35
N THR A 668 8.19 -23.81 32.27
CA THR A 668 7.11 -24.83 32.35
C THR A 668 7.63 -26.27 32.49
N SER A 669 8.96 -26.46 32.39
CA SER A 669 9.64 -27.73 32.64
C SER A 669 10.98 -27.47 33.32
N ILE A 670 11.36 -28.38 34.24
CA ILE A 670 12.62 -28.31 34.98
C ILE A 670 13.17 -29.69 35.23
N THR A 671 14.49 -29.83 35.09
CA THR A 671 15.21 -31.05 35.50
C THR A 671 15.95 -30.77 36.80
N VAL A 672 15.72 -31.59 37.83
CA VAL A 672 16.37 -31.45 39.14
C VAL A 672 16.97 -32.81 39.56
N ASN A 673 18.29 -32.89 39.60
CA ASN A 673 19.00 -34.09 39.99
C ASN A 673 18.74 -34.47 41.45
N ARG A 674 18.74 -35.76 41.77
CA ARG A 674 18.54 -36.25 43.12
C ARG A 674 19.58 -35.65 44.10
N GLY A 675 19.14 -35.18 45.26
CA GLY A 675 19.93 -34.49 46.26
C GLY A 675 20.10 -32.99 46.00
N HIS A 676 19.47 -32.45 44.96
CA HIS A 676 19.55 -31.04 44.60
C HIS A 676 18.18 -30.35 44.67
N SER A 677 18.18 -29.03 44.44
CA SER A 677 16.98 -28.19 44.35
C SER A 677 16.99 -27.40 43.07
N GLY A 678 15.79 -27.10 42.54
CA GLY A 678 15.56 -26.19 41.43
C GLY A 678 14.48 -25.18 41.77
N SER A 679 14.34 -24.12 40.95
CA SER A 679 13.37 -23.08 41.17
C SER A 679 12.58 -22.77 39.89
N VAL A 680 11.29 -22.45 40.05
CA VAL A 680 10.38 -22.00 39.00
C VAL A 680 9.66 -20.74 39.50
N THR A 681 9.53 -19.76 38.68
CA THR A 681 8.79 -18.52 39.00
C THR A 681 7.31 -18.73 38.69
N ILE A 682 6.46 -18.50 39.66
CA ILE A 682 5.01 -18.49 39.52
C ILE A 682 4.58 -17.04 39.47
N THR A 683 3.82 -16.66 38.42
CA THR A 683 3.32 -15.32 38.22
C THR A 683 1.80 -15.31 38.23
N THR A 684 1.21 -14.35 38.92
CA THR A 684 -0.24 -14.08 38.87
C THR A 684 -0.50 -12.69 38.32
N THR A 685 -1.54 -12.57 37.50
CA THR A 685 -2.01 -11.27 36.93
C THR A 685 -3.51 -11.16 37.18
N VAL A 686 -3.93 -10.04 37.75
CA VAL A 686 -5.32 -9.78 38.10
C VAL A 686 -6.06 -9.02 37.00
N SER A 687 -7.39 -9.22 36.93
CA SER A 687 -8.29 -8.55 36.01
C SER A 687 -9.63 -8.25 36.68
N GLY A 688 -10.47 -7.43 36.04
CA GLY A 688 -11.83 -7.16 36.48
C GLY A 688 -11.97 -6.55 37.89
N GLY A 689 -10.94 -5.87 38.41
CA GLY A 689 -10.96 -5.29 39.75
C GLY A 689 -10.72 -6.31 40.88
N PHE A 690 -10.11 -7.45 40.57
CA PHE A 690 -9.70 -8.39 41.60
C PHE A 690 -8.71 -7.75 42.58
N SER A 691 -8.95 -7.88 43.89
CA SER A 691 -8.20 -7.17 44.92
C SER A 691 -7.89 -8.01 46.16
N SER A 692 -7.90 -9.36 46.01
CA SER A 692 -7.61 -10.33 47.11
C SER A 692 -6.21 -10.91 47.01
N SER A 693 -5.68 -11.38 48.14
CA SER A 693 -4.46 -12.18 48.11
C SER A 693 -4.71 -13.55 47.47
N ILE A 694 -3.67 -14.12 46.83
CA ILE A 694 -3.73 -15.43 46.17
C ILE A 694 -2.81 -16.39 46.91
N ALA A 695 -3.39 -17.38 47.58
CA ALA A 695 -2.64 -18.46 48.21
C ALA A 695 -2.17 -19.48 47.16
N LEU A 696 -0.94 -19.97 47.29
CA LEU A 696 -0.34 -20.94 46.39
C LEU A 696 -0.20 -22.30 47.03
N SER A 697 -0.52 -23.35 46.29
CA SER A 697 -0.30 -24.74 46.70
C SER A 697 0.16 -25.57 45.51
N ALA A 698 0.72 -26.75 45.78
CA ALA A 698 1.14 -27.67 44.73
C ALA A 698 0.69 -29.09 45.04
N SER A 699 0.38 -29.84 43.98
CA SER A 699 0.06 -31.26 44.04
C SER A 699 0.76 -32.01 42.90
N GLY A 700 0.76 -33.36 42.96
CA GLY A 700 1.40 -34.21 41.96
C GLY A 700 2.91 -34.40 42.16
N ALA A 701 3.47 -33.96 43.29
CA ALA A 701 4.86 -34.24 43.63
C ALA A 701 5.08 -35.73 43.91
N PRO A 702 6.06 -36.39 43.26
CA PRO A 702 6.34 -37.80 43.53
C PRO A 702 7.01 -37.98 44.88
N SER A 703 7.02 -39.22 45.36
CA SER A 703 7.66 -39.56 46.67
C SER A 703 9.13 -39.09 46.70
N GLY A 704 9.51 -38.42 47.77
CA GLY A 704 10.85 -37.84 47.94
C GLY A 704 11.07 -36.48 47.29
N VAL A 705 10.04 -35.84 46.80
CA VAL A 705 10.07 -34.44 46.31
C VAL A 705 9.26 -33.56 47.25
N SER A 706 9.85 -32.43 47.69
CA SER A 706 9.17 -31.42 48.48
C SER A 706 9.12 -30.09 47.70
N ILE A 707 7.99 -29.37 47.82
CA ILE A 707 7.75 -28.11 47.13
C ILE A 707 7.42 -27.04 48.18
N THR A 708 8.02 -25.89 48.03
CA THR A 708 7.76 -24.72 48.87
C THR A 708 7.64 -23.46 48.00
N PHE A 709 6.83 -22.48 48.45
CA PHE A 709 6.64 -21.21 47.78
C PHE A 709 7.18 -20.09 48.68
N SER A 710 7.86 -19.11 48.04
CA SER A 710 8.37 -17.94 48.74
C SER A 710 8.07 -16.69 47.90
N PRO A 711 7.07 -15.87 48.31
CA PRO A 711 6.11 -16.06 49.40
C PRO A 711 5.10 -17.17 49.09
N SER A 712 4.49 -17.78 50.14
CA SER A 712 3.45 -18.81 49.98
C SER A 712 2.09 -18.25 49.55
N SER A 713 1.95 -16.93 49.57
CA SER A 713 0.77 -16.18 49.11
C SER A 713 1.23 -14.86 48.47
N ILE A 714 0.64 -14.55 47.33
CA ILE A 714 0.84 -13.24 46.67
C ILE A 714 -0.14 -12.27 47.33
N ALA A 715 0.38 -11.20 47.94
CA ALA A 715 -0.41 -10.21 48.67
C ALA A 715 -1.42 -9.48 47.76
N ALA A 716 -2.51 -8.97 48.33
CA ALA A 716 -3.45 -8.10 47.62
C ALA A 716 -2.70 -6.95 46.95
N PRO A 717 -3.07 -6.58 45.70
CA PRO A 717 -4.28 -6.99 44.97
C PRO A 717 -4.22 -8.33 44.27
N GLY A 718 -3.13 -9.13 44.40
CA GLY A 718 -3.03 -10.44 43.82
C GLY A 718 -2.17 -10.56 42.56
N SER A 719 -1.64 -9.44 42.05
CA SER A 719 -0.63 -9.43 40.99
C SER A 719 0.77 -9.49 41.57
N GLY A 720 1.58 -10.41 41.09
CA GLY A 720 2.96 -10.54 41.57
C GLY A 720 3.57 -11.90 41.25
N THR A 721 4.71 -12.18 41.90
CA THR A 721 5.46 -13.39 41.66
C THR A 721 5.77 -14.11 42.97
N SER A 722 5.91 -15.44 42.89
CA SER A 722 6.42 -16.29 43.94
C SER A 722 7.43 -17.28 43.37
N THR A 723 8.49 -17.55 44.10
CA THR A 723 9.46 -18.57 43.73
C THR A 723 9.01 -19.92 44.30
N MET A 724 8.65 -20.86 43.43
CA MET A 724 8.44 -22.27 43.77
C MET A 724 9.78 -22.99 43.80
N ARG A 725 10.20 -23.43 44.96
CA ARG A 725 11.40 -24.28 45.15
C ARG A 725 11.02 -25.74 45.19
N ILE A 726 11.65 -26.52 44.34
CA ILE A 726 11.52 -27.97 44.26
C ILE A 726 12.77 -28.59 44.81
N THR A 727 12.67 -29.43 45.84
CA THR A 727 13.80 -30.14 46.43
C THR A 727 13.61 -31.66 46.27
N VAL A 728 14.57 -32.29 45.60
CA VAL A 728 14.53 -33.74 45.27
C VAL A 728 15.49 -34.48 46.19
N SER A 729 14.96 -35.39 47.01
CA SER A 729 15.78 -36.19 47.91
C SER A 729 16.67 -37.18 47.14
N ARG A 730 17.76 -37.64 47.76
CA ARG A 730 18.67 -38.63 47.15
C ARG A 730 17.99 -39.99 46.89
N ARG A 731 16.83 -40.25 47.52
CA ARG A 731 16.04 -41.50 47.39
C ARG A 731 14.82 -41.33 46.49
N ALA A 732 14.60 -40.18 45.89
CA ALA A 732 13.48 -39.97 44.98
C ALA A 732 13.58 -40.89 43.74
N GLY A 733 12.45 -41.33 43.23
CA GLY A 733 12.38 -42.12 42.00
C GLY A 733 12.84 -41.28 40.79
N ILE A 734 13.41 -41.94 39.78
CA ILE A 734 13.76 -41.31 38.50
C ILE A 734 12.53 -41.31 37.59
N GLY A 735 12.26 -40.24 36.93
CA GLY A 735 11.15 -40.12 35.97
C GLY A 735 10.66 -38.68 35.79
N THR A 736 9.66 -38.51 34.95
CA THR A 736 9.00 -37.22 34.72
C THR A 736 7.63 -37.22 35.38
N SER A 737 7.33 -36.19 36.16
CA SER A 737 6.05 -36.00 36.87
C SER A 737 5.49 -34.62 36.61
N THR A 738 4.19 -34.49 36.48
CA THR A 738 3.51 -33.21 36.35
C THR A 738 3.15 -32.66 37.73
N ILE A 739 3.72 -31.52 38.08
CA ILE A 739 3.35 -30.76 39.27
C ILE A 739 2.27 -29.78 38.91
N THR A 740 1.10 -29.87 39.55
CA THR A 740 0.02 -28.89 39.39
C THR A 740 0.12 -27.82 40.47
N ILE A 741 0.26 -26.57 40.08
CA ILE A 741 0.27 -25.41 40.97
C ILE A 741 -1.12 -24.79 40.96
N THR A 742 -1.70 -24.59 42.14
CA THR A 742 -3.02 -24.02 42.33
C THR A 742 -2.90 -22.70 43.05
N GLY A 743 -3.46 -21.66 42.46
CA GLY A 743 -3.68 -20.34 43.09
C GLY A 743 -5.14 -20.19 43.49
N THR A 744 -5.39 -19.78 44.74
CA THR A 744 -6.75 -19.58 45.27
C THR A 744 -6.84 -18.22 45.95
N GLY A 745 -7.80 -17.39 45.53
CA GLY A 745 -8.03 -16.04 46.12
C GLY A 745 -9.34 -15.43 45.62
N GLY A 746 -9.99 -14.61 46.45
CA GLY A 746 -11.22 -13.89 46.05
C GLY A 746 -12.36 -14.81 45.57
N GLY A 747 -12.41 -16.06 46.07
CA GLY A 747 -13.40 -17.05 45.61
C GLY A 747 -13.10 -17.69 44.26
N LYS A 748 -11.95 -17.40 43.66
CA LYS A 748 -11.50 -17.95 42.38
C LYS A 748 -10.36 -18.93 42.60
N THR A 749 -10.25 -19.94 41.71
CA THR A 749 -9.17 -20.93 41.70
C THR A 749 -8.70 -21.16 40.28
N HIS A 750 -7.41 -20.97 40.05
CA HIS A 750 -6.76 -21.25 38.77
C HIS A 750 -5.53 -22.13 38.96
N THR A 751 -5.18 -22.89 37.93
CA THR A 751 -4.06 -23.80 37.96
C THR A 751 -3.10 -23.60 36.80
N THR A 752 -1.82 -23.93 37.03
CA THR A 752 -0.80 -24.08 36.00
C THR A 752 0.02 -25.33 36.28
N THR A 753 0.77 -25.83 35.32
CA THR A 753 1.55 -27.04 35.49
C THR A 753 3.03 -26.83 35.20
N VAL A 754 3.88 -27.63 35.89
CA VAL A 754 5.32 -27.71 35.64
C VAL A 754 5.70 -29.17 35.48
N SER A 755 6.38 -29.53 34.41
CA SER A 755 6.95 -30.84 34.18
C SER A 755 8.28 -30.97 34.94
N LEU A 756 8.33 -31.79 35.97
CA LEU A 756 9.54 -32.08 36.72
C LEU A 756 10.15 -33.43 36.25
N THR A 757 11.41 -33.37 35.79
CA THR A 757 12.24 -34.56 35.53
C THR A 757 13.27 -34.72 36.66
N THR A 758 13.31 -35.93 37.29
CA THR A 758 14.19 -36.24 38.41
C THR A 758 15.26 -37.27 38.05
#